data_317ad05795c19e5820642b05c8ab2af7
#
_entry.id   317ad05795c19e5820642b05c8ab2af7
#
_cell.length_a   1.000
_cell.length_b   1.000
_cell.length_c   1.000
_cell.angle_alpha   90.00
_cell.angle_beta   90.00
_cell.angle_gamma   90.00
#
_symmetry.space_group_name_H-M   'P 1'
#
loop_
_entity.id
_entity.type
_entity.pdbx_description
1 polymer ?
#
loop_
_entity_poly.entity_id
_entity_poly.type
_entity_poly.pdbx_seq_one_letter_code
_entity_poly.pdbx_strand_id
1 'polypeptide(L)'
;MKTLLIFPPQWIPYQPYLSLPSLTAYLKEHGVDTVQYDFNLEAYKVFFSEEYLRSLKSGLNAEFKRLDSSRSLSPVDQQYYNDLFIANTSLERVAGGISQAKKVFHDKNRYYDPDTLAQARETLNQAMAIISTAHFPTRVDLSSFEMGAYLRSYRDIKDSTADNEQNPYIKLCREKLLLFVSECCPDIIGISVAGDSQLLPALTLARQLKSANPQVHIVIGGYIVSLLADVIARHEELFKLFFDSAVVNEGEQPLLELANCLRDGRSLSEVPNLIYFDGQIQVNKTKPSLEINSLPTPCFDGLNLKDYLSPEPVLPLLGSRGCYWGKCAFCSHNEAYGWHYQKREAAKIAEDMRSLSERHKVDKFAFADEGLAPSLADALSDELIKGGIQVSCSVNVRLESRFTPELCLKMRKAGFRVLFLGLESGCNRVLEHMEKGTTREIAVQVCRNIYRADIWNHLYVFLGFPTESEAEAGETIDFLADNRDIIRSFNIDYFSLGKGSAVARLPEKYGVSGIIESKTAEEFKLSRSYKTVSGLSSQEACEMSIRSWTELINKHPSRDIFKRLMVGDLLLYVSRYPLIEDLLKAAQIPPKAETHQDYPVSASGVPRLDKHLAVAVLNFDLLRIKQNISRKLTLPATPVKTPVVYEPVKSRLVNVTLTELAILRLCDGQRDLGQITAQLAAEYNAPEDVIEKDCRRFLLRMREMQIISF
;
A
#
# COMPACT_ATOMS: atom_id res chain seq x y z
N MET A 1 -27.66 -13.60 -19.92
CA MET A 1 -26.25 -13.89 -19.53
C MET A 1 -25.96 -13.23 -18.19
N LYS A 2 -25.21 -13.91 -17.37
CA LYS A 2 -24.79 -13.44 -16.05
C LYS A 2 -23.31 -13.10 -16.06
N THR A 3 -22.97 -11.91 -15.63
CA THR A 3 -21.59 -11.42 -15.57
C THR A 3 -21.14 -11.31 -14.12
N LEU A 4 -19.99 -11.88 -13.79
CA LEU A 4 -19.32 -11.71 -12.50
C LEU A 4 -18.12 -10.78 -12.68
N LEU A 5 -18.09 -9.67 -11.95
CA LEU A 5 -16.97 -8.74 -11.92
C LEU A 5 -16.13 -8.96 -10.65
N ILE A 6 -14.83 -9.14 -10.82
CA ILE A 6 -13.89 -9.43 -9.71
C ILE A 6 -12.87 -8.32 -9.59
N PHE A 7 -12.67 -7.81 -8.35
CA PHE A 7 -11.54 -6.98 -8.00
C PHE A 7 -10.47 -7.85 -7.33
N PRO A 8 -9.31 -8.04 -7.96
CA PRO A 8 -8.27 -8.95 -7.46
C PRO A 8 -7.42 -8.30 -6.36
N PRO A 9 -6.72 -9.07 -5.49
CA PRO A 9 -5.66 -8.55 -4.65
C PRO A 9 -4.45 -8.14 -5.55
N GLN A 10 -3.51 -7.31 -5.12
CA GLN A 10 -3.28 -6.69 -3.83
C GLN A 10 -3.67 -5.22 -3.89
N TRP A 11 -4.52 -4.79 -3.03
CA TRP A 11 -4.97 -3.40 -2.89
C TRP A 11 -5.30 -3.10 -1.43
N ILE A 12 -5.21 -1.82 -1.02
CA ILE A 12 -5.54 -1.43 0.36
C ILE A 12 -7.02 -1.69 0.69
N PRO A 13 -7.34 -2.31 1.85
CA PRO A 13 -8.71 -2.75 2.16
C PRO A 13 -9.54 -1.71 2.93
N TYR A 14 -9.35 -0.39 2.67
CA TYR A 14 -10.01 0.67 3.46
C TYR A 14 -11.32 1.18 2.84
N GLN A 15 -11.50 0.99 1.52
CA GLN A 15 -12.69 1.39 0.78
C GLN A 15 -12.81 0.56 -0.50
N PRO A 16 -14.03 0.43 -1.09
CA PRO A 16 -14.19 -0.24 -2.38
C PRO A 16 -13.48 0.52 -3.50
N TYR A 17 -13.07 -0.19 -4.53
CA TYR A 17 -12.55 0.43 -5.74
C TYR A 17 -13.69 0.74 -6.73
N LEU A 18 -13.62 1.88 -7.44
CA LEU A 18 -14.74 2.40 -8.23
C LEU A 18 -15.09 1.55 -9.45
N SER A 19 -14.16 0.78 -10.02
CA SER A 19 -14.38 0.06 -11.28
C SER A 19 -15.58 -0.89 -11.23
N LEU A 20 -15.67 -1.73 -10.18
CA LEU A 20 -16.78 -2.67 -10.05
C LEU A 20 -18.13 -1.97 -9.93
N PRO A 21 -18.34 -0.99 -9.03
CA PRO A 21 -19.59 -0.26 -8.93
C PRO A 21 -20.01 0.46 -10.20
N SER A 22 -19.06 1.06 -10.94
CA SER A 22 -19.34 1.75 -12.21
C SER A 22 -19.78 0.78 -13.30
N LEU A 23 -19.00 -0.28 -13.51
CA LEU A 23 -19.34 -1.30 -14.52
C LEU A 23 -20.65 -2.03 -14.18
N THR A 24 -20.87 -2.34 -12.91
CA THR A 24 -22.11 -2.99 -12.44
C THR A 24 -23.32 -2.10 -12.71
N ALA A 25 -23.23 -0.81 -12.43
CA ALA A 25 -24.31 0.13 -12.69
C ALA A 25 -24.65 0.19 -14.18
N TYR A 26 -23.64 0.35 -15.03
CA TYR A 26 -23.83 0.45 -16.47
C TYR A 26 -24.40 -0.83 -17.09
N LEU A 27 -23.84 -1.99 -16.74
CA LEU A 27 -24.32 -3.28 -17.25
C LEU A 27 -25.77 -3.58 -16.82
N LYS A 28 -26.11 -3.32 -15.56
CA LYS A 28 -27.50 -3.51 -15.05
C LYS A 28 -28.49 -2.58 -15.72
N GLU A 29 -28.15 -1.32 -15.97
CA GLU A 29 -29.01 -0.36 -16.69
C GLU A 29 -29.32 -0.86 -18.09
N HIS A 30 -28.40 -1.62 -18.72
CA HIS A 30 -28.58 -2.22 -20.05
C HIS A 30 -29.08 -3.68 -20.01
N GLY A 31 -29.63 -4.14 -18.88
CA GLY A 31 -30.28 -5.44 -18.75
C GLY A 31 -29.36 -6.65 -18.64
N VAL A 32 -28.06 -6.45 -18.34
CA VAL A 32 -27.11 -7.54 -18.07
C VAL A 32 -27.13 -7.87 -16.57
N ASP A 33 -27.48 -9.11 -16.22
CA ASP A 33 -27.39 -9.60 -14.84
C ASP A 33 -25.95 -9.59 -14.38
N THR A 34 -25.61 -8.72 -13.41
CA THR A 34 -24.23 -8.46 -13.00
C THR A 34 -24.08 -8.61 -11.50
N VAL A 35 -23.11 -9.43 -11.11
CA VAL A 35 -22.66 -9.63 -9.73
C VAL A 35 -21.24 -9.06 -9.59
N GLN A 36 -20.95 -8.38 -8.48
CA GLN A 36 -19.61 -7.89 -8.18
C GLN A 36 -19.05 -8.60 -6.95
N TYR A 37 -17.75 -8.89 -6.99
CA TYR A 37 -17.06 -9.61 -5.94
C TYR A 37 -15.68 -9.02 -5.67
N ASP A 38 -15.50 -8.42 -4.50
CA ASP A 38 -14.20 -7.91 -4.06
C ASP A 38 -13.38 -9.04 -3.44
N PHE A 39 -12.62 -9.75 -4.29
CA PHE A 39 -11.76 -10.85 -3.82
C PHE A 39 -10.54 -10.34 -3.05
N ASN A 40 -10.12 -9.10 -3.24
CA ASN A 40 -9.10 -8.47 -2.42
C ASN A 40 -9.53 -8.39 -0.96
N LEU A 41 -10.77 -7.96 -0.70
CA LEU A 41 -11.33 -7.91 0.65
C LEU A 41 -11.46 -9.31 1.26
N GLU A 42 -11.87 -10.31 0.48
CA GLU A 42 -11.98 -11.71 0.93
C GLU A 42 -10.60 -12.29 1.29
N ALA A 43 -9.54 -11.95 0.53
CA ALA A 43 -8.17 -12.36 0.86
C ALA A 43 -7.75 -11.81 2.23
N TYR A 44 -8.03 -10.55 2.53
CA TYR A 44 -7.73 -9.98 3.85
C TYR A 44 -8.54 -10.58 4.99
N LYS A 45 -9.80 -10.98 4.76
CA LYS A 45 -10.58 -11.69 5.78
C LYS A 45 -9.90 -12.97 6.21
N VAL A 46 -9.29 -13.71 5.26
CA VAL A 46 -8.54 -14.94 5.55
C VAL A 46 -7.19 -14.60 6.16
N PHE A 47 -6.39 -13.73 5.56
CA PHE A 47 -5.05 -13.36 6.03
C PHE A 47 -5.07 -12.83 7.47
N PHE A 48 -6.09 -12.06 7.82
CA PHE A 48 -6.27 -11.52 9.17
C PHE A 48 -7.19 -12.40 10.02
N SER A 49 -7.07 -13.72 9.90
CA SER A 49 -7.69 -14.69 10.80
C SER A 49 -6.62 -15.38 11.67
N GLU A 50 -6.99 -15.65 12.90
CA GLU A 50 -6.15 -16.39 13.85
C GLU A 50 -5.82 -17.79 13.34
N GLU A 51 -6.80 -18.45 12.72
CA GLU A 51 -6.68 -19.79 12.15
C GLU A 51 -5.62 -19.82 11.03
N TYR A 52 -5.70 -18.90 10.08
CA TYR A 52 -4.76 -18.84 8.97
C TYR A 52 -3.33 -18.57 9.46
N LEU A 53 -3.14 -17.57 10.33
CA LEU A 53 -1.82 -17.24 10.86
C LEU A 53 -1.21 -18.44 11.62
N ARG A 54 -1.98 -19.11 12.46
CA ARG A 54 -1.50 -20.30 13.19
C ARG A 54 -1.20 -21.48 12.26
N SER A 55 -1.90 -21.61 11.15
CA SER A 55 -1.62 -22.66 10.17
C SER A 55 -0.21 -22.57 9.56
N LEU A 56 0.39 -21.38 9.55
CA LEU A 56 1.75 -21.15 9.01
C LEU A 56 2.87 -21.62 9.97
N LYS A 57 2.55 -21.83 11.25
CA LYS A 57 3.54 -22.07 12.32
C LYS A 57 4.46 -23.26 12.05
N SER A 58 3.93 -24.39 11.59
CA SER A 58 4.70 -25.62 11.36
C SER A 58 5.73 -25.44 10.26
N GLY A 59 5.36 -24.79 9.14
CA GLY A 59 6.25 -24.49 8.02
C GLY A 59 7.35 -23.53 8.41
N LEU A 60 7.00 -22.40 9.06
CA LEU A 60 7.96 -21.42 9.55
C LEU A 60 9.00 -22.02 10.50
N ASN A 61 8.55 -22.86 11.44
CA ASN A 61 9.44 -23.55 12.38
C ASN A 61 10.36 -24.57 11.69
N ALA A 62 9.87 -25.32 10.70
CA ALA A 62 10.65 -26.29 9.95
C ALA A 62 11.77 -25.60 9.16
N GLU A 63 11.44 -24.53 8.44
CA GLU A 63 12.40 -23.75 7.66
C GLU A 63 13.44 -23.05 8.54
N PHE A 64 13.02 -22.49 9.67
CA PHE A 64 13.95 -21.90 10.64
C PHE A 64 14.97 -22.94 11.13
N LYS A 65 14.54 -24.12 11.55
CA LYS A 65 15.42 -25.23 12.01
C LYS A 65 16.35 -25.69 10.90
N ARG A 66 15.86 -25.76 9.65
CA ARG A 66 16.68 -26.13 8.47
C ARG A 66 17.85 -25.16 8.30
N LEU A 67 17.56 -23.84 8.30
CA LEU A 67 18.57 -22.81 8.15
C LEU A 67 19.50 -22.73 9.39
N ASP A 68 18.96 -22.82 10.61
CA ASP A 68 19.76 -22.78 11.83
C ASP A 68 20.76 -23.96 11.91
N SER A 69 20.43 -25.10 11.29
CA SER A 69 21.30 -26.27 11.19
C SER A 69 22.29 -26.25 10.02
N SER A 70 22.27 -25.20 9.20
CA SER A 70 23.11 -25.09 8.00
C SER A 70 24.58 -24.83 8.36
N ARG A 71 25.50 -25.20 7.45
CA ARG A 71 26.94 -24.94 7.60
C ARG A 71 27.33 -23.48 7.31
N SER A 72 26.52 -22.79 6.55
CA SER A 72 26.66 -21.36 6.24
C SER A 72 25.34 -20.83 5.68
N LEU A 73 25.12 -19.52 5.79
CA LEU A 73 23.99 -18.82 5.19
C LEU A 73 24.46 -17.91 4.05
N SER A 74 23.90 -18.09 2.87
CA SER A 74 24.06 -17.14 1.76
C SER A 74 23.45 -15.77 2.13
N PRO A 75 23.73 -14.67 1.42
CA PRO A 75 23.08 -13.38 1.68
C PRO A 75 21.55 -13.44 1.67
N VAL A 76 20.97 -14.22 0.76
CA VAL A 76 19.52 -14.43 0.69
C VAL A 76 19.03 -15.23 1.90
N ASP A 77 19.74 -16.31 2.27
CA ASP A 77 19.41 -17.10 3.45
C ASP A 77 19.54 -16.31 4.75
N GLN A 78 20.47 -15.35 4.84
CA GLN A 78 20.58 -14.45 5.99
C GLN A 78 19.33 -13.59 6.18
N GLN A 79 18.79 -13.02 5.09
CA GLN A 79 17.54 -12.28 5.14
C GLN A 79 16.41 -13.19 5.59
N TYR A 80 16.28 -14.36 4.97
CA TYR A 80 15.21 -15.31 5.30
C TYR A 80 15.34 -15.83 6.75
N TYR A 81 16.54 -16.12 7.22
CA TYR A 81 16.80 -16.53 8.60
C TYR A 81 16.34 -15.47 9.62
N ASN A 82 16.67 -14.19 9.35
CA ASN A 82 16.20 -13.08 10.18
C ASN A 82 14.68 -12.98 10.21
N ASP A 83 14.04 -13.07 9.04
CA ASP A 83 12.58 -12.94 8.92
C ASP A 83 11.85 -14.12 9.57
N LEU A 84 12.38 -15.34 9.41
CA LEU A 84 11.88 -16.54 10.11
C LEU A 84 11.98 -16.44 11.63
N PHE A 85 13.09 -15.91 12.16
CA PHE A 85 13.23 -15.70 13.61
C PHE A 85 12.16 -14.72 14.12
N ILE A 86 11.98 -13.58 13.44
CA ILE A 86 10.99 -12.56 13.79
C ILE A 86 9.57 -13.14 13.68
N ALA A 87 9.27 -13.85 12.59
CA ALA A 87 7.96 -14.46 12.35
C ALA A 87 7.62 -15.49 13.46
N ASN A 88 8.51 -16.44 13.72
CA ASN A 88 8.27 -17.48 14.74
C ASN A 88 8.10 -16.91 16.15
N THR A 89 8.84 -15.85 16.50
CA THR A 89 8.75 -15.24 17.84
C THR A 89 7.51 -14.33 17.99
N SER A 90 6.98 -13.79 16.90
CA SER A 90 5.86 -12.85 16.91
C SER A 90 4.49 -13.52 16.66
N LEU A 91 4.47 -14.69 16.01
CA LEU A 91 3.27 -15.32 15.45
C LEU A 91 2.13 -15.46 16.47
N GLU A 92 2.39 -16.03 17.65
CA GLU A 92 1.32 -16.29 18.63
C GLU A 92 0.70 -14.97 19.15
N ARG A 93 1.54 -13.96 19.39
CA ARG A 93 1.07 -12.63 19.80
C ARG A 93 0.24 -11.96 18.71
N VAL A 94 0.72 -12.01 17.47
CA VAL A 94 0.03 -11.40 16.33
C VAL A 94 -1.28 -12.13 16.05
N ALA A 95 -1.26 -13.46 15.99
CA ALA A 95 -2.46 -14.27 15.78
C ALA A 95 -3.51 -14.02 16.87
N GLY A 96 -3.12 -14.04 18.15
CA GLY A 96 -4.05 -13.77 19.26
C GLY A 96 -4.57 -12.32 19.30
N GLY A 97 -3.82 -11.36 18.75
CA GLY A 97 -4.19 -9.93 18.69
C GLY A 97 -4.97 -9.51 17.46
N ILE A 98 -4.97 -10.32 16.39
CA ILE A 98 -5.44 -9.91 15.05
C ILE A 98 -6.93 -9.52 15.02
N SER A 99 -7.78 -10.29 15.73
CA SER A 99 -9.21 -9.99 15.82
C SER A 99 -9.48 -8.67 16.52
N GLN A 100 -8.70 -8.35 17.56
CA GLN A 100 -8.82 -7.10 18.30
C GLN A 100 -8.30 -5.92 17.46
N ALA A 101 -7.22 -6.10 16.71
CA ALA A 101 -6.72 -5.09 15.79
C ALA A 101 -7.77 -4.74 14.72
N LYS A 102 -8.40 -5.73 14.09
CA LYS A 102 -9.50 -5.49 13.14
C LYS A 102 -10.66 -4.70 13.75
N LYS A 103 -11.06 -5.04 14.99
CA LYS A 103 -12.15 -4.32 15.67
C LYS A 103 -11.86 -2.84 15.87
N VAL A 104 -10.60 -2.42 16.00
CA VAL A 104 -10.23 -1.00 16.09
C VAL A 104 -10.68 -0.24 14.84
N PHE A 105 -10.49 -0.82 13.65
CA PHE A 105 -10.86 -0.18 12.40
C PHE A 105 -12.38 0.03 12.23
N HIS A 106 -13.21 -0.79 12.89
CA HIS A 106 -14.67 -0.69 12.81
C HIS A 106 -15.29 0.08 13.99
N ASP A 107 -14.51 0.40 15.01
CA ASP A 107 -14.99 1.10 16.21
C ASP A 107 -14.66 2.59 16.12
N LYS A 108 -15.68 3.44 15.96
CA LYS A 108 -15.52 4.89 15.83
C LYS A 108 -14.74 5.54 16.99
N ASN A 109 -14.86 5.03 18.21
CA ASN A 109 -14.14 5.64 19.36
C ASN A 109 -12.66 5.27 19.35
N ARG A 110 -12.36 4.01 18.97
CA ARG A 110 -10.99 3.49 18.98
C ARG A 110 -10.20 3.86 17.73
N TYR A 111 -10.87 3.94 16.57
CA TYR A 111 -10.25 4.37 15.31
C TYR A 111 -9.72 5.80 15.40
N TYR A 112 -10.50 6.71 16.02
CA TYR A 112 -10.12 8.11 16.14
C TYR A 112 -9.17 8.41 17.32
N ASP A 113 -8.67 7.39 18.01
CA ASP A 113 -7.49 7.48 18.85
C ASP A 113 -6.24 7.08 18.04
N PRO A 114 -5.35 8.03 17.68
CA PRO A 114 -4.25 7.78 16.75
C PRO A 114 -3.26 6.71 17.22
N ASP A 115 -3.04 6.58 18.53
CA ASP A 115 -2.11 5.59 19.08
C ASP A 115 -2.71 4.18 19.01
N THR A 116 -3.98 4.04 19.35
CA THR A 116 -4.72 2.78 19.23
C THR A 116 -4.79 2.32 17.77
N LEU A 117 -5.05 3.25 16.83
CA LEU A 117 -5.07 2.94 15.39
C LEU A 117 -3.69 2.52 14.88
N ALA A 118 -2.64 3.25 15.28
CA ALA A 118 -1.26 2.93 14.88
C ALA A 118 -0.84 1.53 15.39
N GLN A 119 -1.17 1.17 16.62
CA GLN A 119 -0.91 -0.17 17.20
C GLN A 119 -1.69 -1.27 16.46
N ALA A 120 -2.96 -1.02 16.14
CA ALA A 120 -3.77 -1.95 15.37
C ALA A 120 -3.17 -2.18 13.98
N ARG A 121 -2.78 -1.11 13.29
CA ARG A 121 -2.14 -1.18 11.96
C ARG A 121 -0.81 -1.93 12.02
N GLU A 122 0.01 -1.68 13.04
CA GLU A 122 1.26 -2.41 13.24
C GLU A 122 1.01 -3.91 13.39
N THR A 123 -0.06 -4.32 14.07
CA THR A 123 -0.44 -5.74 14.17
C THR A 123 -0.81 -6.32 12.80
N LEU A 124 -1.53 -5.58 11.95
CA LEU A 124 -1.83 -6.01 10.57
C LEU A 124 -0.56 -6.11 9.72
N ASN A 125 0.35 -5.13 9.83
CA ASN A 125 1.63 -5.15 9.10
C ASN A 125 2.48 -6.35 9.52
N GLN A 126 2.53 -6.68 10.81
CA GLN A 126 3.24 -7.85 11.31
C GLN A 126 2.61 -9.17 10.83
N ALA A 127 1.28 -9.22 10.71
CA ALA A 127 0.61 -10.37 10.10
C ALA A 127 1.01 -10.54 8.64
N MET A 128 1.05 -9.46 7.86
CA MET A 128 1.52 -9.50 6.46
C MET A 128 2.99 -9.92 6.36
N ALA A 129 3.86 -9.45 7.26
CA ALA A 129 5.26 -9.87 7.32
C ALA A 129 5.43 -11.36 7.61
N ILE A 130 4.63 -11.91 8.51
CA ILE A 130 4.58 -13.36 8.80
C ILE A 130 4.16 -14.14 7.55
N ILE A 131 3.13 -13.66 6.84
CA ILE A 131 2.65 -14.28 5.58
C ILE A 131 3.74 -14.22 4.50
N SER A 132 4.39 -13.05 4.34
CA SER A 132 5.52 -12.90 3.41
C SER A 132 6.64 -13.92 3.72
N THR A 133 6.97 -14.07 5.00
CA THR A 133 8.01 -15.02 5.43
C THR A 133 7.62 -16.47 5.14
N ALA A 134 6.35 -16.83 5.32
CA ALA A 134 5.86 -18.18 5.03
C ALA A 134 5.88 -18.53 3.53
N HIS A 135 5.83 -17.50 2.67
CA HIS A 135 5.86 -17.63 1.20
C HIS A 135 7.15 -17.08 0.59
N PHE A 136 8.23 -17.03 1.36
CA PHE A 136 9.52 -16.50 0.90
C PHE A 136 9.97 -17.14 -0.43
N PRO A 137 10.52 -16.37 -1.39
CA PRO A 137 10.94 -14.95 -1.34
C PRO A 137 9.85 -13.94 -1.68
N THR A 138 8.59 -14.34 -1.75
CA THR A 138 7.45 -13.45 -1.99
C THR A 138 7.32 -12.42 -0.88
N ARG A 139 7.04 -11.19 -1.26
CA ARG A 139 6.72 -10.08 -0.35
C ARG A 139 5.29 -9.64 -0.59
N VAL A 140 4.52 -9.59 0.47
CA VAL A 140 3.15 -9.09 0.45
C VAL A 140 2.93 -8.17 1.65
N ASP A 141 2.44 -6.96 1.40
CA ASP A 141 2.01 -6.00 2.41
C ASP A 141 0.57 -5.54 2.16
N LEU A 142 0.11 -4.48 2.83
CA LEU A 142 -1.26 -3.98 2.67
C LEU A 142 -1.56 -3.39 1.28
N SER A 143 -0.56 -3.10 0.47
CA SER A 143 -0.71 -2.39 -0.81
C SER A 143 0.07 -3.02 -1.95
N SER A 144 1.07 -3.85 -1.64
CA SER A 144 1.99 -4.40 -2.63
C SER A 144 2.10 -5.91 -2.57
N PHE A 145 2.41 -6.49 -3.73
CA PHE A 145 2.69 -7.91 -3.91
C PHE A 145 3.84 -8.07 -4.90
N GLU A 146 4.90 -8.75 -4.48
CA GLU A 146 6.09 -9.02 -5.28
C GLU A 146 6.54 -10.47 -5.10
N MET A 147 6.79 -11.18 -6.20
CA MET A 147 7.47 -12.48 -6.22
C MET A 147 8.86 -12.34 -6.85
N GLY A 148 9.79 -13.18 -6.49
CA GLY A 148 11.21 -13.03 -6.86
C GLY A 148 11.50 -12.93 -8.36
N ALA A 149 10.70 -13.56 -9.22
CA ALA A 149 10.79 -13.51 -10.70
C ALA A 149 9.76 -12.57 -11.34
N TYR A 150 9.25 -11.63 -10.60
CA TYR A 150 8.11 -10.80 -10.86
C TYR A 150 8.16 -10.01 -12.19
N LEU A 151 7.12 -10.18 -13.03
CA LEU A 151 6.82 -9.42 -14.26
C LEU A 151 7.95 -9.29 -15.32
N ARG A 152 8.96 -10.15 -15.31
CA ARG A 152 10.03 -10.06 -16.30
C ARG A 152 9.59 -10.56 -17.66
N SER A 153 9.08 -11.80 -17.71
CA SER A 153 8.69 -12.44 -18.96
C SER A 153 7.39 -13.25 -18.79
N TYR A 154 6.78 -13.65 -19.91
CA TYR A 154 5.67 -14.61 -19.90
C TYR A 154 6.02 -15.89 -19.11
N ARG A 155 7.26 -16.40 -19.26
CA ARG A 155 7.72 -17.60 -18.56
C ARG A 155 7.66 -17.39 -17.04
N ASP A 156 8.18 -16.27 -16.55
CA ASP A 156 8.17 -15.96 -15.12
C ASP A 156 6.75 -15.86 -14.58
N ILE A 157 5.84 -15.22 -15.32
CA ILE A 157 4.41 -15.16 -14.98
C ILE A 157 3.79 -16.55 -14.93
N LYS A 158 4.05 -17.37 -15.94
CA LYS A 158 3.55 -18.75 -16.01
C LYS A 158 4.01 -19.58 -14.82
N ASP A 159 5.29 -19.49 -14.47
CA ASP A 159 5.87 -20.25 -13.37
C ASP A 159 5.35 -19.73 -12.02
N SER A 160 5.34 -18.41 -11.79
CA SER A 160 4.85 -17.76 -10.56
C SER A 160 3.36 -18.03 -10.29
N THR A 161 2.53 -18.09 -11.34
CA THR A 161 1.09 -18.39 -11.20
C THR A 161 0.80 -19.88 -10.96
N ALA A 162 1.80 -20.75 -11.01
CA ALA A 162 1.71 -22.18 -10.69
C ALA A 162 2.35 -22.56 -9.37
N ASP A 163 3.17 -21.68 -8.79
CA ASP A 163 3.94 -21.96 -7.58
C ASP A 163 3.06 -21.89 -6.33
N ASN A 164 2.62 -23.06 -5.84
CA ASN A 164 1.75 -23.16 -4.66
C ASN A 164 2.46 -22.80 -3.34
N GLU A 165 3.80 -22.81 -3.30
CA GLU A 165 4.55 -22.50 -2.09
C GLU A 165 4.75 -20.99 -1.95
N GLN A 166 5.13 -20.32 -3.05
CA GLN A 166 5.45 -18.91 -3.04
C GLN A 166 4.22 -18.01 -3.31
N ASN A 167 3.15 -18.53 -3.92
CA ASN A 167 1.98 -17.74 -4.27
C ASN A 167 0.77 -18.02 -3.36
N PRO A 168 0.51 -17.19 -2.33
CA PRO A 168 -0.56 -17.42 -1.36
C PRO A 168 -1.96 -17.39 -1.99
N TYR A 169 -2.13 -16.74 -3.15
CA TYR A 169 -3.44 -16.57 -3.78
C TYR A 169 -3.96 -17.82 -4.48
N ILE A 170 -3.10 -18.79 -4.82
CA ILE A 170 -3.55 -20.05 -5.46
C ILE A 170 -4.49 -20.82 -4.52
N LYS A 171 -4.06 -21.01 -3.27
CA LYS A 171 -4.88 -21.70 -2.26
C LYS A 171 -6.16 -20.93 -1.97
N LEU A 172 -6.07 -19.63 -1.75
CA LEU A 172 -7.23 -18.78 -1.50
C LEU A 172 -8.25 -18.82 -2.65
N CYS A 173 -7.76 -18.79 -3.90
CA CYS A 173 -8.62 -18.89 -5.07
C CYS A 173 -9.40 -20.22 -5.05
N ARG A 174 -8.73 -21.33 -4.79
CA ARG A 174 -9.37 -22.66 -4.75
C ARG A 174 -10.40 -22.79 -3.63
N GLU A 175 -10.09 -22.25 -2.44
CA GLU A 175 -10.93 -22.39 -1.25
C GLU A 175 -12.09 -21.40 -1.18
N LYS A 176 -11.99 -20.24 -1.83
CA LYS A 176 -12.99 -19.18 -1.75
C LYS A 176 -13.59 -18.79 -3.09
N LEU A 177 -12.76 -18.42 -4.08
CA LEU A 177 -13.26 -17.90 -5.34
C LEU A 177 -13.95 -18.96 -6.18
N LEU A 178 -13.37 -20.16 -6.32
CA LEU A 178 -13.99 -21.22 -7.11
C LEU A 178 -15.32 -21.69 -6.53
N LEU A 179 -15.47 -21.69 -5.20
CA LEU A 179 -16.75 -21.98 -4.54
C LEU A 179 -17.79 -20.89 -4.89
N PHE A 180 -17.43 -19.62 -4.74
CA PHE A 180 -18.31 -18.52 -5.10
C PHE A 180 -18.73 -18.54 -6.58
N VAL A 181 -17.80 -18.83 -7.49
CA VAL A 181 -18.08 -18.96 -8.93
C VAL A 181 -19.03 -20.13 -9.20
N SER A 182 -18.86 -21.28 -8.53
CA SER A 182 -19.76 -22.43 -8.68
C SER A 182 -21.21 -22.14 -8.21
N GLU A 183 -21.37 -21.32 -7.19
CA GLU A 183 -22.70 -20.87 -6.70
C GLU A 183 -23.28 -19.79 -7.61
N CYS A 184 -22.44 -18.88 -8.08
CA CYS A 184 -22.83 -17.77 -8.94
C CYS A 184 -23.22 -18.23 -10.34
N CYS A 185 -22.57 -19.25 -10.89
CA CYS A 185 -22.74 -19.76 -12.25
C CYS A 185 -22.71 -18.65 -13.33
N PRO A 186 -21.64 -17.85 -13.43
CA PRO A 186 -21.55 -16.80 -14.43
C PRO A 186 -21.25 -17.35 -15.82
N ASP A 187 -21.73 -16.64 -16.86
CA ASP A 187 -21.35 -16.88 -18.25
C ASP A 187 -20.05 -16.13 -18.62
N ILE A 188 -19.84 -14.96 -17.97
CA ILE A 188 -18.69 -14.10 -18.17
C ILE A 188 -18.08 -13.76 -16.80
N ILE A 189 -16.75 -13.81 -16.72
CA ILE A 189 -16.00 -13.31 -15.58
C ILE A 189 -15.09 -12.17 -16.05
N GLY A 190 -15.32 -10.95 -15.51
CA GLY A 190 -14.50 -9.78 -15.74
C GLY A 190 -13.58 -9.52 -14.56
N ILE A 191 -12.25 -9.43 -14.79
CA ILE A 191 -11.24 -9.13 -13.76
C ILE A 191 -10.68 -7.74 -14.00
N SER A 192 -10.86 -6.83 -13.01
CA SER A 192 -10.46 -5.42 -13.11
C SER A 192 -9.12 -5.17 -12.42
N VAL A 193 -8.06 -4.88 -13.20
CA VAL A 193 -6.68 -4.68 -12.73
C VAL A 193 -6.34 -3.19 -12.71
N ALA A 194 -6.35 -2.58 -11.52
CA ALA A 194 -6.14 -1.15 -11.33
C ALA A 194 -4.66 -0.79 -11.08
N GLY A 195 -3.91 -1.61 -10.37
CA GLY A 195 -2.52 -1.39 -9.98
C GLY A 195 -1.58 -2.53 -10.42
N ASP A 196 -0.30 -2.23 -10.54
CA ASP A 196 0.75 -3.19 -10.94
C ASP A 196 0.86 -4.37 -9.95
N SER A 197 0.71 -4.12 -8.66
CA SER A 197 0.67 -5.15 -7.60
C SER A 197 -0.48 -6.16 -7.76
N GLN A 198 -1.50 -5.83 -8.56
CA GLN A 198 -2.64 -6.73 -8.84
C GLN A 198 -2.42 -7.64 -10.06
N LEU A 199 -1.48 -7.31 -10.96
CA LEU A 199 -1.37 -8.03 -12.23
C LEU A 199 -1.10 -9.52 -12.03
N LEU A 200 -0.09 -9.88 -11.24
CA LEU A 200 0.25 -11.29 -11.01
C LEU A 200 -0.83 -12.04 -10.20
N PRO A 201 -1.39 -11.48 -9.12
CA PRO A 201 -2.57 -12.06 -8.48
C PRO A 201 -3.77 -12.23 -9.44
N ALA A 202 -4.10 -11.23 -10.26
CA ALA A 202 -5.18 -11.32 -11.24
C ALA A 202 -4.97 -12.47 -12.24
N LEU A 203 -3.75 -12.60 -12.78
CA LEU A 203 -3.40 -13.72 -13.66
C LEU A 203 -3.42 -15.07 -12.92
N THR A 204 -3.06 -15.07 -11.62
CA THR A 204 -3.20 -16.28 -10.79
C THR A 204 -4.67 -16.71 -10.68
N LEU A 205 -5.57 -15.77 -10.39
CA LEU A 205 -7.01 -16.05 -10.34
C LEU A 205 -7.55 -16.50 -11.68
N ALA A 206 -7.20 -15.79 -12.76
CA ALA A 206 -7.61 -16.11 -14.13
C ALA A 206 -7.20 -17.54 -14.53
N ARG A 207 -5.97 -17.95 -14.21
CA ARG A 207 -5.48 -19.32 -14.46
C ARG A 207 -6.29 -20.38 -13.73
N GLN A 208 -6.57 -20.18 -12.43
CA GLN A 208 -7.36 -21.12 -11.65
C GLN A 208 -8.81 -21.18 -12.17
N LEU A 209 -9.40 -20.03 -12.49
CA LEU A 209 -10.75 -19.93 -13.04
C LEU A 209 -10.86 -20.62 -14.40
N LYS A 210 -9.94 -20.36 -15.34
CA LYS A 210 -9.94 -20.95 -16.67
C LYS A 210 -9.77 -22.46 -16.62
N SER A 211 -8.91 -22.95 -15.73
CA SER A 211 -8.70 -24.38 -15.54
C SER A 211 -9.92 -25.10 -14.96
N ALA A 212 -10.62 -24.43 -14.00
CA ALA A 212 -11.80 -25.03 -13.33
C ALA A 212 -13.10 -24.88 -14.13
N ASN A 213 -13.21 -23.82 -14.94
CA ASN A 213 -14.43 -23.45 -15.67
C ASN A 213 -14.13 -23.11 -17.14
N PRO A 214 -13.73 -24.10 -17.97
CA PRO A 214 -13.27 -23.85 -19.35
C PRO A 214 -14.35 -23.31 -20.29
N GLN A 215 -15.62 -23.35 -19.90
CA GLN A 215 -16.75 -22.82 -20.69
C GLN A 215 -17.10 -21.37 -20.38
N VAL A 216 -16.57 -20.81 -19.30
CA VAL A 216 -16.83 -19.43 -18.89
C VAL A 216 -15.85 -18.51 -19.62
N HIS A 217 -16.37 -17.45 -20.24
CA HIS A 217 -15.54 -16.46 -20.91
C HIS A 217 -14.87 -15.54 -19.87
N ILE A 218 -13.55 -15.56 -19.80
CA ILE A 218 -12.78 -14.72 -18.90
C ILE A 218 -12.24 -13.52 -19.66
N VAL A 219 -12.60 -12.32 -19.21
CA VAL A 219 -12.11 -11.05 -19.73
C VAL A 219 -11.32 -10.29 -18.66
N ILE A 220 -10.13 -9.79 -19.02
CA ILE A 220 -9.31 -8.94 -18.16
C ILE A 220 -9.34 -7.49 -18.67
N GLY A 221 -9.37 -6.52 -17.75
CA GLY A 221 -9.39 -5.10 -18.13
C GLY A 221 -8.86 -4.21 -17.02
N GLY A 222 -8.88 -2.90 -17.24
CA GLY A 222 -8.46 -1.87 -16.31
C GLY A 222 -7.17 -1.16 -16.71
N TYR A 223 -6.72 -0.25 -15.86
CA TYR A 223 -5.60 0.66 -16.15
C TYR A 223 -4.31 -0.07 -16.58
N ILE A 224 -3.94 -1.12 -15.84
CA ILE A 224 -2.71 -1.87 -16.12
C ILE A 224 -2.79 -2.63 -17.44
N VAL A 225 -3.95 -3.21 -17.73
CA VAL A 225 -4.18 -3.94 -19.00
C VAL A 225 -4.06 -3.00 -20.18
N SER A 226 -4.57 -1.75 -20.05
CA SER A 226 -4.44 -0.73 -21.08
C SER A 226 -2.98 -0.33 -21.34
N LEU A 227 -2.16 -0.17 -20.30
CA LEU A 227 -0.73 0.12 -20.42
C LEU A 227 0.09 -1.05 -20.99
N LEU A 228 -0.41 -2.27 -20.89
CA LEU A 228 0.22 -3.49 -21.40
C LEU A 228 -0.41 -4.02 -22.71
N ALA A 229 -1.29 -3.25 -23.34
CA ALA A 229 -2.01 -3.66 -24.54
C ALA A 229 -1.06 -4.17 -25.67
N ASP A 230 0.05 -3.47 -25.87
CA ASP A 230 1.08 -3.82 -26.86
C ASP A 230 1.81 -5.14 -26.52
N VAL A 231 1.96 -5.44 -25.23
CA VAL A 231 2.56 -6.71 -24.75
C VAL A 231 1.56 -7.84 -24.90
N ILE A 232 0.32 -7.62 -24.46
CA ILE A 232 -0.77 -8.61 -24.54
C ILE A 232 -1.00 -9.03 -26.00
N ALA A 233 -0.97 -8.06 -26.93
CA ALA A 233 -1.16 -8.30 -28.35
C ALA A 233 -0.02 -9.11 -29.03
N ARG A 234 1.04 -9.46 -28.30
CA ARG A 234 2.18 -10.25 -28.83
C ARG A 234 2.27 -11.65 -28.25
N HIS A 235 1.48 -11.97 -27.22
CA HIS A 235 1.58 -13.22 -26.46
C HIS A 235 0.28 -14.04 -26.55
N GLU A 236 0.14 -14.90 -27.55
CA GLU A 236 -1.02 -15.76 -27.69
C GLU A 236 -1.20 -16.75 -26.51
N GLU A 237 -0.09 -17.09 -25.85
CA GLU A 237 -0.10 -17.98 -24.70
C GLU A 237 -0.86 -17.42 -23.48
N LEU A 238 -0.99 -16.09 -23.39
CA LEU A 238 -1.80 -15.44 -22.35
C LEU A 238 -3.27 -15.84 -22.49
N PHE A 239 -3.78 -15.83 -23.74
CA PHE A 239 -5.16 -16.20 -24.05
C PHE A 239 -5.42 -17.69 -23.85
N LYS A 240 -4.42 -18.53 -24.10
CA LYS A 240 -4.53 -19.98 -23.88
C LYS A 240 -4.55 -20.36 -22.40
N LEU A 241 -3.81 -19.62 -21.56
CA LEU A 241 -3.55 -20.01 -20.17
C LEU A 241 -4.39 -19.23 -19.13
N PHE A 242 -4.69 -17.96 -19.39
CA PHE A 242 -5.24 -17.07 -18.37
C PHE A 242 -6.65 -16.55 -18.69
N PHE A 243 -6.87 -15.99 -19.87
CA PHE A 243 -8.13 -15.32 -20.21
C PHE A 243 -8.48 -15.51 -21.69
N ASP A 244 -9.70 -15.19 -22.08
CA ASP A 244 -10.18 -15.31 -23.46
C ASP A 244 -10.08 -13.99 -24.22
N SER A 245 -10.19 -12.88 -23.49
CA SER A 245 -10.07 -11.54 -24.07
C SER A 245 -9.56 -10.51 -23.07
N ALA A 246 -9.07 -9.39 -23.60
CA ALA A 246 -8.62 -8.24 -22.82
C ALA A 246 -9.29 -6.97 -23.34
N VAL A 247 -9.83 -6.14 -22.44
CA VAL A 247 -10.42 -4.84 -22.75
C VAL A 247 -9.41 -3.75 -22.43
N VAL A 248 -9.13 -2.89 -23.40
CA VAL A 248 -8.28 -1.72 -23.25
C VAL A 248 -9.12 -0.44 -23.09
N ASN A 249 -8.57 0.53 -22.38
CA ASN A 249 -9.25 1.78 -22.01
C ASN A 249 -10.47 1.53 -21.11
N GLU A 250 -11.59 2.19 -21.36
CA GLU A 250 -12.80 2.12 -20.55
C GLU A 250 -13.61 0.86 -20.86
N GLY A 251 -14.16 0.27 -19.80
CA GLY A 251 -14.75 -1.07 -19.84
C GLY A 251 -16.27 -1.11 -20.10
N GLU A 252 -17.00 0.01 -19.94
CA GLU A 252 -18.46 0.00 -19.94
C GLU A 252 -19.05 -0.53 -21.25
N GLN A 253 -18.77 0.14 -22.36
CA GLN A 253 -19.29 -0.27 -23.66
C GLN A 253 -18.69 -1.61 -24.14
N PRO A 254 -17.36 -1.85 -24.05
CA PRO A 254 -16.80 -3.13 -24.46
C PRO A 254 -17.40 -4.34 -23.74
N LEU A 255 -17.61 -4.26 -22.42
CA LEU A 255 -18.20 -5.36 -21.65
C LEU A 255 -19.67 -5.60 -22.01
N LEU A 256 -20.42 -4.53 -22.25
CA LEU A 256 -21.82 -4.66 -22.71
C LEU A 256 -21.89 -5.33 -24.08
N GLU A 257 -21.06 -4.87 -25.04
CA GLU A 257 -21.03 -5.46 -26.39
C GLU A 257 -20.49 -6.90 -26.35
N LEU A 258 -19.51 -7.21 -25.51
CA LEU A 258 -19.02 -8.57 -25.30
C LEU A 258 -20.17 -9.48 -24.80
N ALA A 259 -20.91 -9.04 -23.79
CA ALA A 259 -22.05 -9.79 -23.26
C ALA A 259 -23.13 -10.02 -24.34
N ASN A 260 -23.42 -8.99 -25.15
CA ASN A 260 -24.37 -9.09 -26.25
C ASN A 260 -23.87 -10.04 -27.35
N CYS A 261 -22.62 -9.92 -27.78
CA CYS A 261 -22.04 -10.79 -28.82
C CYS A 261 -22.06 -12.27 -28.40
N LEU A 262 -21.65 -12.56 -27.16
CA LEU A 262 -21.65 -13.93 -26.64
C LEU A 262 -23.05 -14.49 -26.46
N ARG A 263 -24.04 -13.67 -26.04
CA ARG A 263 -25.45 -14.07 -25.92
C ARG A 263 -26.06 -14.42 -27.28
N ASP A 264 -25.77 -13.57 -28.27
CA ASP A 264 -26.44 -13.61 -29.58
C ASP A 264 -25.64 -14.44 -30.60
N GLY A 265 -24.50 -15.03 -30.21
CA GLY A 265 -23.60 -15.80 -31.09
C GLY A 265 -22.95 -14.95 -32.19
N ARG A 266 -22.76 -13.63 -31.95
CA ARG A 266 -22.15 -12.70 -32.89
C ARG A 266 -20.63 -12.72 -32.79
N SER A 267 -19.95 -12.21 -33.83
CA SER A 267 -18.48 -12.15 -33.86
C SER A 267 -17.93 -11.17 -32.83
N LEU A 268 -16.87 -11.57 -32.13
CA LEU A 268 -16.11 -10.68 -31.21
C LEU A 268 -15.42 -9.51 -31.94
N SER A 269 -15.30 -9.56 -33.26
CA SER A 269 -14.78 -8.44 -34.06
C SER A 269 -15.66 -7.18 -33.99
N GLU A 270 -16.90 -7.31 -33.54
CA GLU A 270 -17.81 -6.18 -33.34
C GLU A 270 -17.58 -5.44 -32.01
N VAL A 271 -16.92 -6.09 -31.02
CA VAL A 271 -16.67 -5.53 -29.71
C VAL A 271 -15.54 -4.47 -29.77
N PRO A 272 -15.77 -3.20 -29.46
CA PRO A 272 -14.71 -2.20 -29.47
C PRO A 272 -13.65 -2.45 -28.39
N ASN A 273 -12.44 -1.94 -28.61
CA ASN A 273 -11.36 -1.95 -27.60
C ASN A 273 -11.00 -3.36 -27.08
N LEU A 274 -11.33 -4.42 -27.82
CA LEU A 274 -11.09 -5.81 -27.43
C LEU A 274 -9.83 -6.37 -28.11
N ILE A 275 -9.02 -7.05 -27.32
CA ILE A 275 -7.94 -7.94 -27.79
C ILE A 275 -8.37 -9.36 -27.45
N TYR A 276 -8.39 -10.27 -28.45
CA TYR A 276 -8.81 -11.66 -28.25
C TYR A 276 -8.06 -12.61 -29.19
N PHE A 277 -8.16 -13.89 -28.95
CA PHE A 277 -7.53 -14.93 -29.76
C PHE A 277 -8.59 -15.73 -30.51
N ASP A 278 -8.45 -15.79 -31.84
CA ASP A 278 -9.26 -16.61 -32.76
C ASP A 278 -8.36 -17.19 -33.82
N GLY A 279 -7.62 -18.24 -33.44
CA GLY A 279 -6.56 -18.83 -34.28
C GLY A 279 -5.30 -17.93 -34.39
N GLN A 280 -5.48 -16.63 -34.28
CA GLN A 280 -4.44 -15.60 -34.16
C GLN A 280 -4.94 -14.45 -33.28
N ILE A 281 -4.04 -13.62 -32.77
CA ILE A 281 -4.43 -12.46 -31.96
C ILE A 281 -5.14 -11.43 -32.84
N GLN A 282 -6.32 -11.03 -32.44
CA GLN A 282 -7.12 -9.96 -33.03
C GLN A 282 -7.10 -8.75 -32.12
N VAL A 283 -6.88 -7.57 -32.69
CA VAL A 283 -6.94 -6.27 -31.99
C VAL A 283 -8.01 -5.42 -32.67
N ASN A 284 -9.13 -5.28 -32.00
CA ASN A 284 -10.25 -4.51 -32.54
C ASN A 284 -9.99 -2.99 -32.52
N LYS A 285 -10.69 -2.27 -33.38
CA LYS A 285 -10.56 -0.82 -33.45
C LYS A 285 -10.98 -0.18 -32.12
N THR A 286 -10.16 0.75 -31.68
CA THR A 286 -10.47 1.60 -30.53
C THR A 286 -11.59 2.56 -30.91
N LYS A 287 -12.67 2.58 -30.13
CA LYS A 287 -13.70 3.61 -30.20
C LYS A 287 -13.48 4.65 -29.10
N PRO A 288 -13.94 5.90 -29.34
CA PRO A 288 -13.94 6.91 -28.29
C PRO A 288 -14.71 6.43 -27.05
N SER A 289 -14.32 6.93 -25.91
CA SER A 289 -15.04 6.73 -24.64
C SER A 289 -16.48 7.20 -24.73
N LEU A 290 -17.36 6.58 -23.96
CA LEU A 290 -18.73 7.06 -23.76
C LEU A 290 -18.70 8.47 -23.17
N GLU A 291 -19.72 9.25 -23.53
CA GLU A 291 -19.96 10.54 -22.86
C GLU A 291 -20.14 10.31 -21.35
N ILE A 292 -19.28 10.91 -20.54
CA ILE A 292 -19.21 10.65 -19.10
C ILE A 292 -20.53 10.99 -18.39
N ASN A 293 -21.35 11.88 -18.95
CA ASN A 293 -22.67 12.24 -18.43
C ASN A 293 -23.74 11.20 -18.71
N SER A 294 -23.51 10.27 -19.65
CA SER A 294 -24.40 9.14 -19.88
C SER A 294 -24.21 8.00 -18.87
N LEU A 295 -23.15 8.04 -18.07
CA LEU A 295 -22.89 6.99 -17.09
C LEU A 295 -23.85 7.09 -15.90
N PRO A 296 -24.42 5.97 -15.44
CA PRO A 296 -25.30 5.95 -14.25
C PRO A 296 -24.53 6.23 -12.96
N THR A 297 -25.26 6.46 -11.89
CA THR A 297 -24.72 6.49 -10.52
C THR A 297 -24.08 5.14 -10.20
N PRO A 298 -22.85 5.07 -9.68
CA PRO A 298 -22.19 3.81 -9.34
C PRO A 298 -23.03 2.95 -8.38
N CYS A 299 -23.10 1.65 -8.63
CA CYS A 299 -23.88 0.70 -7.84
C CYS A 299 -23.01 -0.06 -6.86
N PHE A 300 -23.08 0.26 -5.58
CA PHE A 300 -22.34 -0.43 -4.53
C PHE A 300 -23.09 -1.63 -3.93
N ASP A 301 -24.30 -1.94 -4.42
CA ASP A 301 -25.06 -3.10 -3.94
C ASP A 301 -24.33 -4.40 -4.27
N GLY A 302 -24.28 -5.28 -3.28
CA GLY A 302 -23.54 -6.56 -3.37
C GLY A 302 -22.12 -6.47 -2.81
N LEU A 303 -21.59 -5.26 -2.56
CA LEU A 303 -20.38 -5.09 -1.75
C LEU A 303 -20.76 -4.87 -0.28
N ASN A 304 -20.17 -5.65 0.62
CA ASN A 304 -20.39 -5.44 2.05
C ASN A 304 -19.49 -4.30 2.56
N LEU A 305 -20.01 -3.07 2.48
CA LEU A 305 -19.27 -1.86 2.85
C LEU A 305 -18.77 -1.84 4.29
N LYS A 306 -19.35 -2.66 5.18
CA LYS A 306 -18.93 -2.77 6.59
C LYS A 306 -17.71 -3.67 6.81
N ASP A 307 -17.30 -4.43 5.80
CA ASP A 307 -16.16 -5.33 5.91
C ASP A 307 -14.83 -4.63 5.60
N TYR A 308 -14.87 -3.43 4.97
CA TYR A 308 -13.66 -2.63 4.76
C TYR A 308 -13.11 -2.12 6.09
N LEU A 309 -11.80 -2.04 6.21
CA LEU A 309 -11.10 -1.60 7.44
C LEU A 309 -11.25 -0.08 7.64
N SER A 310 -12.46 0.33 7.94
CA SER A 310 -12.86 1.72 8.13
C SER A 310 -14.00 1.79 9.17
N PRO A 311 -14.06 2.84 10.03
CA PRO A 311 -15.13 3.00 11.01
C PRO A 311 -16.45 3.42 10.38
N GLU A 312 -16.40 3.93 9.16
CA GLU A 312 -17.52 4.33 8.34
C GLU A 312 -17.13 4.25 6.87
N PRO A 313 -18.08 3.92 5.96
CA PRO A 313 -17.75 3.78 4.55
C PRO A 313 -17.31 5.10 3.93
N VAL A 314 -16.29 5.04 3.08
CA VAL A 314 -15.89 6.10 2.16
C VAL A 314 -16.15 5.58 0.75
N LEU A 315 -17.01 6.25 -0.03
CA LEU A 315 -17.33 5.81 -1.38
C LEU A 315 -16.49 6.58 -2.42
N PRO A 316 -15.88 5.87 -3.37
CA PRO A 316 -15.20 6.51 -4.48
C PRO A 316 -16.23 7.05 -5.48
N LEU A 317 -15.94 8.23 -6.05
CA LEU A 317 -16.72 8.87 -7.09
C LEU A 317 -15.81 9.38 -8.21
N LEU A 318 -16.41 9.65 -9.37
CA LEU A 318 -15.72 10.18 -10.53
C LEU A 318 -16.36 11.50 -10.96
N GLY A 319 -15.59 12.58 -10.94
CA GLY A 319 -15.98 13.88 -11.48
C GLY A 319 -15.47 14.11 -12.90
N SER A 320 -14.35 13.45 -13.27
CA SER A 320 -13.78 13.56 -14.60
C SER A 320 -12.95 12.32 -14.97
N ARG A 321 -12.78 12.07 -16.25
CA ARG A 321 -11.85 11.05 -16.80
C ARG A 321 -10.71 11.72 -17.53
N GLY A 322 -9.49 11.20 -17.32
CA GLY A 322 -8.27 11.81 -17.82
C GLY A 322 -7.90 13.08 -17.05
N CYS A 323 -6.83 13.72 -17.45
CA CYS A 323 -6.34 14.95 -16.85
C CYS A 323 -6.52 16.12 -17.81
N TYR A 324 -7.19 17.21 -17.37
CA TYR A 324 -7.43 18.39 -18.19
C TYR A 324 -6.15 19.14 -18.60
N TRP A 325 -5.02 18.89 -17.90
CA TRP A 325 -3.71 19.41 -18.30
C TRP A 325 -3.03 18.51 -19.34
N GLY A 326 -2.87 17.23 -19.01
CA GLY A 326 -2.40 16.20 -19.93
C GLY A 326 -0.95 16.31 -20.45
N LYS A 327 -0.14 17.27 -19.99
CA LYS A 327 1.17 17.61 -20.58
C LYS A 327 2.38 17.19 -19.76
N CYS A 328 2.17 16.77 -18.50
CA CYS A 328 3.29 16.43 -17.62
C CYS A 328 4.14 15.30 -18.23
N ALA A 329 5.44 15.54 -18.42
CA ALA A 329 6.34 14.64 -19.14
C ALA A 329 6.51 13.26 -18.50
N PHE A 330 6.40 13.20 -17.18
CA PHE A 330 6.54 11.96 -16.39
C PHE A 330 5.27 11.09 -16.35
N CYS A 331 4.11 11.68 -16.68
CA CYS A 331 2.81 11.06 -16.43
C CYS A 331 2.38 10.14 -17.59
N SER A 332 1.85 8.95 -17.26
CA SER A 332 1.29 7.99 -18.21
C SER A 332 -0.24 7.86 -18.14
N HIS A 333 -0.92 8.61 -17.27
CA HIS A 333 -2.37 8.46 -17.08
C HIS A 333 -3.20 8.67 -18.35
N ASN A 334 -2.84 9.66 -19.17
CA ASN A 334 -3.56 9.91 -20.42
C ASN A 334 -3.43 8.77 -21.45
N GLU A 335 -2.39 7.96 -21.37
CA GLU A 335 -2.23 6.77 -22.22
C GLU A 335 -3.40 5.79 -22.01
N ALA A 336 -3.75 5.52 -20.74
CA ALA A 336 -4.81 4.59 -20.39
C ALA A 336 -6.22 5.11 -20.69
N TYR A 337 -6.39 6.42 -20.82
CA TYR A 337 -7.68 7.06 -21.13
C TYR A 337 -7.78 7.58 -22.57
N GLY A 338 -6.87 7.17 -23.44
CA GLY A 338 -6.88 7.58 -24.87
C GLY A 338 -6.69 9.09 -25.11
N TRP A 339 -6.02 9.80 -24.17
CA TRP A 339 -5.71 11.24 -24.27
C TRP A 339 -6.94 12.17 -24.28
N HIS A 340 -8.14 11.69 -23.91
CA HIS A 340 -9.36 12.49 -23.87
C HIS A 340 -9.74 12.86 -22.43
N TYR A 341 -9.86 14.18 -22.18
CA TYR A 341 -10.42 14.67 -20.94
C TYR A 341 -11.92 14.88 -21.09
N GLN A 342 -12.68 14.26 -20.20
CA GLN A 342 -14.12 14.47 -20.07
C GLN A 342 -14.45 14.86 -18.63
N LYS A 343 -15.33 15.84 -18.44
CA LYS A 343 -15.85 16.22 -17.11
C LYS A 343 -17.33 15.90 -16.99
N ARG A 344 -17.72 15.39 -15.84
CA ARG A 344 -19.11 15.16 -15.49
C ARG A 344 -19.78 16.48 -15.10
N GLU A 345 -21.04 16.64 -15.37
CA GLU A 345 -21.81 17.81 -14.95
C GLU A 345 -21.90 17.88 -13.42
N ALA A 346 -21.69 19.06 -12.85
CA ALA A 346 -21.69 19.25 -11.41
C ALA A 346 -23.03 18.85 -10.75
N ALA A 347 -24.16 19.15 -11.41
CA ALA A 347 -25.48 18.74 -10.95
C ALA A 347 -25.63 17.21 -10.86
N LYS A 348 -25.05 16.47 -11.84
CA LYS A 348 -25.08 15.01 -11.86
C LYS A 348 -24.21 14.41 -10.75
N ILE A 349 -23.04 14.97 -10.50
CA ILE A 349 -22.17 14.55 -9.37
C ILE A 349 -22.91 14.77 -8.04
N ALA A 350 -23.53 15.94 -7.86
CA ALA A 350 -24.28 16.26 -6.65
C ALA A 350 -25.46 15.31 -6.45
N GLU A 351 -26.17 14.91 -7.53
CA GLU A 351 -27.26 13.94 -7.51
C GLU A 351 -26.75 12.53 -7.17
N ASP A 352 -25.60 12.10 -7.75
CA ASP A 352 -24.96 10.83 -7.41
C ASP A 352 -24.62 10.79 -5.91
N MET A 353 -24.03 11.86 -5.36
CA MET A 353 -23.70 11.95 -3.94
C MET A 353 -24.96 11.89 -3.06
N ARG A 354 -26.04 12.58 -3.42
CA ARG A 354 -27.31 12.52 -2.71
C ARG A 354 -27.90 11.11 -2.70
N SER A 355 -28.01 10.50 -3.87
CA SER A 355 -28.55 9.14 -4.04
C SER A 355 -27.76 8.10 -3.24
N LEU A 356 -26.43 8.15 -3.31
CA LEU A 356 -25.56 7.25 -2.57
C LEU A 356 -25.61 7.49 -1.06
N SER A 357 -25.70 8.76 -0.62
CA SER A 357 -25.87 9.10 0.79
C SER A 357 -27.16 8.55 1.36
N GLU A 358 -28.28 8.70 0.62
CA GLU A 358 -29.60 8.19 1.03
C GLU A 358 -29.63 6.67 1.07
N ARG A 359 -29.05 6.00 0.06
CA ARG A 359 -29.10 4.54 -0.11
C ARG A 359 -28.18 3.82 0.88
N HIS A 360 -26.94 4.29 1.05
CA HIS A 360 -25.92 3.60 1.83
C HIS A 360 -25.66 4.24 3.20
N LYS A 361 -26.33 5.35 3.53
CA LYS A 361 -26.16 6.12 4.77
C LYS A 361 -24.70 6.58 4.96
N VAL A 362 -24.12 7.12 3.89
CA VAL A 362 -22.74 7.62 3.83
C VAL A 362 -22.74 9.11 3.55
N ASP A 363 -21.72 9.78 4.05
CA ASP A 363 -21.48 11.22 3.84
C ASP A 363 -20.03 11.52 3.44
N LYS A 364 -19.23 10.47 3.17
CA LYS A 364 -17.81 10.60 2.84
C LYS A 364 -17.50 10.06 1.46
N PHE A 365 -16.87 10.89 0.63
CA PHE A 365 -16.57 10.58 -0.76
C PHE A 365 -15.10 10.89 -1.09
N ALA A 366 -14.42 9.94 -1.73
CA ALA A 366 -13.08 10.11 -2.27
C ALA A 366 -13.17 10.17 -3.81
N PHE A 367 -12.80 11.32 -4.40
CA PHE A 367 -12.80 11.43 -5.85
C PHE A 367 -11.62 10.65 -6.45
N ALA A 368 -11.92 9.84 -7.46
CA ALA A 368 -10.94 9.06 -8.21
C ALA A 368 -10.34 9.84 -9.40
N ASP A 369 -10.55 11.13 -9.43
CA ASP A 369 -10.08 12.03 -10.49
C ASP A 369 -8.57 12.19 -10.45
N GLU A 370 -7.94 12.23 -11.62
CA GLU A 370 -6.51 12.58 -11.77
C GLU A 370 -6.22 14.05 -11.41
N GLY A 371 -7.23 14.90 -11.50
CA GLY A 371 -7.19 16.28 -11.09
C GLY A 371 -8.49 17.00 -11.37
N LEU A 372 -9.22 17.36 -10.31
CA LEU A 372 -10.45 18.12 -10.41
C LEU A 372 -10.15 19.55 -10.89
N ALA A 373 -10.74 19.93 -12.02
CA ALA A 373 -10.55 21.28 -12.57
C ALA A 373 -11.18 22.35 -11.64
N PRO A 374 -10.56 23.54 -11.49
CA PRO A 374 -11.11 24.62 -10.65
C PRO A 374 -12.54 25.00 -11.01
N SER A 375 -12.88 25.03 -12.31
CA SER A 375 -14.25 25.32 -12.79
C SER A 375 -15.29 24.25 -12.39
N LEU A 376 -14.86 22.98 -12.32
CA LEU A 376 -15.75 21.91 -11.88
C LEU A 376 -15.88 21.94 -10.34
N ALA A 377 -14.78 22.22 -9.63
CA ALA A 377 -14.81 22.41 -8.17
C ALA A 377 -15.73 23.56 -7.77
N ASP A 378 -15.72 24.65 -8.50
CA ASP A 378 -16.58 25.82 -8.30
C ASP A 378 -18.06 25.47 -8.52
N ALA A 379 -18.39 24.92 -9.67
CA ALA A 379 -19.77 24.53 -10.02
C ALA A 379 -20.33 23.44 -9.07
N LEU A 380 -19.53 22.43 -8.73
CA LEU A 380 -19.94 21.38 -7.79
C LEU A 380 -20.18 21.94 -6.38
N SER A 381 -19.35 22.90 -5.95
CA SER A 381 -19.55 23.55 -4.67
C SER A 381 -20.86 24.32 -4.62
N ASP A 382 -21.26 24.99 -5.71
CA ASP A 382 -22.55 25.69 -5.82
C ASP A 382 -23.71 24.70 -5.73
N GLU A 383 -23.64 23.55 -6.46
CA GLU A 383 -24.70 22.54 -6.44
C GLU A 383 -24.86 21.89 -5.07
N LEU A 384 -23.75 21.54 -4.40
CA LEU A 384 -23.79 20.96 -3.05
C LEU A 384 -24.37 21.93 -2.01
N ILE A 385 -23.96 23.21 -2.06
CA ILE A 385 -24.46 24.24 -1.13
C ILE A 385 -25.95 24.50 -1.41
N LYS A 386 -26.33 24.71 -2.66
CA LYS A 386 -27.72 24.97 -3.07
C LYS A 386 -28.63 23.80 -2.75
N GLY A 387 -28.15 22.58 -2.97
CA GLY A 387 -28.89 21.35 -2.68
C GLY A 387 -28.95 20.98 -1.19
N GLY A 388 -28.23 21.68 -0.32
CA GLY A 388 -28.13 21.37 1.12
C GLY A 388 -27.48 20.00 1.40
N ILE A 389 -26.66 19.48 0.47
CA ILE A 389 -26.05 18.16 0.55
C ILE A 389 -24.85 18.20 1.51
N GLN A 390 -25.00 17.55 2.67
CA GLN A 390 -23.96 17.53 3.71
C GLN A 390 -23.02 16.36 3.52
N VAL A 391 -21.83 16.63 3.01
CA VAL A 391 -20.82 15.62 2.68
C VAL A 391 -19.41 16.06 3.09
N SER A 392 -18.48 15.11 3.11
CA SER A 392 -17.05 15.38 3.25
C SER A 392 -16.31 14.72 2.09
N CYS A 393 -15.46 15.50 1.40
CA CYS A 393 -14.79 15.05 0.19
C CYS A 393 -13.28 15.19 0.27
N SER A 394 -12.59 14.24 -0.38
CA SER A 394 -11.17 14.37 -0.74
C SER A 394 -10.99 14.25 -2.25
N VAL A 395 -10.03 14.99 -2.81
CA VAL A 395 -9.82 15.01 -4.27
C VAL A 395 -8.41 15.44 -4.63
N ASN A 396 -7.89 14.93 -5.75
CA ASN A 396 -6.66 15.41 -6.36
C ASN A 396 -6.93 16.71 -7.12
N VAL A 397 -6.06 17.69 -6.96
CA VAL A 397 -6.10 18.97 -7.70
C VAL A 397 -4.71 19.37 -8.15
N ARG A 398 -4.64 20.20 -9.19
CA ARG A 398 -3.39 20.82 -9.63
C ARG A 398 -3.17 22.16 -8.92
N LEU A 399 -1.91 22.52 -8.71
CA LEU A 399 -1.54 23.84 -8.20
C LEU A 399 -1.69 24.89 -9.32
N GLU A 400 -2.80 25.62 -9.27
CA GLU A 400 -3.15 26.65 -10.24
C GLU A 400 -3.67 27.92 -9.54
N SER A 401 -3.33 29.09 -10.04
CA SER A 401 -3.76 30.38 -9.50
C SER A 401 -5.27 30.57 -9.41
N ARG A 402 -6.05 29.78 -10.18
CA ARG A 402 -7.51 29.76 -10.15
C ARG A 402 -8.10 29.18 -8.84
N PHE A 403 -7.32 28.50 -8.01
CA PHE A 403 -7.70 28.18 -6.63
C PHE A 403 -7.55 29.43 -5.74
N THR A 404 -8.45 30.40 -5.97
CA THR A 404 -8.49 31.66 -5.25
C THR A 404 -8.95 31.46 -3.80
N PRO A 405 -8.74 32.45 -2.90
CA PRO A 405 -9.28 32.40 -1.54
C PRO A 405 -10.80 32.14 -1.50
N GLU A 406 -11.54 32.80 -2.40
CA GLU A 406 -13.02 32.71 -2.47
C GLU A 406 -13.44 31.30 -2.88
N LEU A 407 -12.78 30.70 -3.91
CA LEU A 407 -13.04 29.32 -4.33
C LEU A 407 -12.74 28.33 -3.19
N CYS A 408 -11.59 28.47 -2.53
CA CYS A 408 -11.22 27.57 -1.44
C CYS A 408 -12.22 27.64 -0.27
N LEU A 409 -12.68 28.86 0.11
CA LEU A 409 -13.72 29.04 1.14
C LEU A 409 -15.06 28.41 0.70
N LYS A 410 -15.44 28.56 -0.58
CA LYS A 410 -16.65 27.93 -1.14
C LYS A 410 -16.53 26.40 -1.09
N MET A 411 -15.41 25.85 -1.52
CA MET A 411 -15.12 24.42 -1.43
C MET A 411 -15.21 23.89 0.01
N ARG A 412 -14.63 24.60 0.98
CA ARG A 412 -14.74 24.23 2.41
C ARG A 412 -16.19 24.16 2.86
N LYS A 413 -17.01 25.17 2.50
CA LYS A 413 -18.43 25.22 2.80
C LYS A 413 -19.20 24.07 2.12
N ALA A 414 -18.83 23.69 0.92
CA ALA A 414 -19.42 22.58 0.16
C ALA A 414 -19.03 21.19 0.68
N GLY A 415 -18.04 21.09 1.59
CA GLY A 415 -17.66 19.81 2.17
C GLY A 415 -16.29 19.28 1.74
N PHE A 416 -15.51 20.00 0.93
CA PHE A 416 -14.13 19.59 0.64
C PHE A 416 -13.28 19.71 1.91
N ARG A 417 -12.67 18.60 2.31
CA ARG A 417 -11.88 18.48 3.56
C ARG A 417 -10.39 18.26 3.31
N VAL A 418 -10.06 17.51 2.27
CA VAL A 418 -8.67 17.15 1.93
C VAL A 418 -8.44 17.40 0.44
N LEU A 419 -7.39 18.14 0.09
CA LEU A 419 -6.91 18.31 -1.27
C LEU A 419 -5.51 17.71 -1.40
N PHE A 420 -5.36 16.80 -2.36
CA PHE A 420 -4.09 16.21 -2.74
C PHE A 420 -3.50 16.99 -3.90
N LEU A 421 -2.26 17.46 -3.76
CA LEU A 421 -1.65 18.46 -4.63
C LEU A 421 -0.36 17.90 -5.24
N GLY A 422 -0.32 17.69 -6.55
CA GLY A 422 0.91 17.36 -7.23
C GLY A 422 1.76 18.63 -7.44
N LEU A 423 2.74 18.87 -6.58
CA LEU A 423 3.78 19.90 -6.79
C LEU A 423 4.90 19.37 -7.68
N GLU A 424 5.37 18.16 -7.37
CA GLU A 424 6.43 17.37 -7.98
C GLU A 424 7.83 17.89 -7.68
N SER A 425 8.13 19.20 -7.84
CA SER A 425 9.41 19.83 -7.51
C SER A 425 9.22 21.24 -6.95
N GLY A 426 10.10 21.67 -6.05
CA GLY A 426 10.21 23.05 -5.57
C GLY A 426 11.13 23.92 -6.43
N CYS A 427 11.74 23.40 -7.50
CA CYS A 427 12.60 24.11 -8.42
C CYS A 427 11.87 24.48 -9.71
N ASN A 428 11.82 25.78 -10.05
CA ASN A 428 11.09 26.26 -11.24
C ASN A 428 11.65 25.70 -12.55
N ARG A 429 12.98 25.53 -12.69
CA ARG A 429 13.57 24.90 -13.88
C ARG A 429 13.09 23.44 -14.06
N VAL A 430 13.05 22.70 -12.98
CA VAL A 430 12.60 21.28 -13.00
C VAL A 430 11.12 21.19 -13.32
N LEU A 431 10.28 22.07 -12.74
CA LEU A 431 8.85 22.17 -13.06
C LEU A 431 8.59 22.50 -14.54
N GLU A 432 9.37 23.42 -15.13
CA GLU A 432 9.32 23.72 -16.55
C GLU A 432 9.74 22.52 -17.40
N HIS A 433 10.84 21.85 -17.04
CA HIS A 433 11.34 20.67 -17.73
C HIS A 433 10.35 19.48 -17.66
N MET A 434 9.61 19.34 -16.57
CA MET A 434 8.51 18.38 -16.41
C MET A 434 7.24 18.76 -17.20
N GLU A 435 7.18 19.94 -17.79
CA GLU A 435 5.97 20.51 -18.39
C GLU A 435 4.78 20.56 -17.40
N LYS A 436 5.08 20.81 -16.11
CA LYS A 436 4.08 20.79 -15.04
C LYS A 436 3.07 21.93 -15.12
N GLY A 437 3.47 23.09 -15.66
CA GLY A 437 2.59 24.25 -15.88
C GLY A 437 2.19 24.96 -14.59
N THR A 438 3.04 24.95 -13.59
CA THR A 438 2.96 25.72 -12.35
C THR A 438 4.33 26.25 -11.97
N THR A 439 4.40 27.14 -10.99
CA THR A 439 5.66 27.65 -10.43
C THR A 439 5.65 27.54 -8.91
N ARG A 440 6.83 27.67 -8.29
CA ARG A 440 7.01 27.72 -6.84
C ARG A 440 6.12 28.78 -6.18
N GLU A 441 6.01 29.96 -6.79
CA GLU A 441 5.23 31.09 -6.27
C GLU A 441 3.73 30.80 -6.31
N ILE A 442 3.23 30.23 -7.39
CA ILE A 442 1.83 29.78 -7.52
C ILE A 442 1.54 28.73 -6.47
N ALA A 443 2.46 27.76 -6.26
CA ALA A 443 2.30 26.71 -5.29
C ALA A 443 2.15 27.27 -3.85
N VAL A 444 3.01 28.20 -3.45
CA VAL A 444 2.91 28.88 -2.14
C VAL A 444 1.58 29.60 -2.00
N GLN A 445 1.15 30.34 -3.03
CA GLN A 445 -0.11 31.07 -3.00
C GLN A 445 -1.31 30.14 -2.81
N VAL A 446 -1.37 29.06 -3.60
CA VAL A 446 -2.47 28.08 -3.54
C VAL A 446 -2.47 27.32 -2.21
N CYS A 447 -1.33 26.86 -1.72
CA CYS A 447 -1.23 26.23 -0.41
C CYS A 447 -1.74 27.14 0.71
N ARG A 448 -1.39 28.45 0.65
CA ARG A 448 -1.87 29.45 1.62
C ARG A 448 -3.37 29.67 1.54
N ASN A 449 -3.96 29.71 0.33
CA ASN A 449 -5.41 29.86 0.17
C ASN A 449 -6.17 28.67 0.73
N ILE A 450 -5.70 27.44 0.45
CA ILE A 450 -6.28 26.19 0.96
C ILE A 450 -6.14 26.13 2.49
N TYR A 451 -4.95 26.46 3.04
CA TYR A 451 -4.71 26.52 4.48
C TYR A 451 -5.66 27.48 5.20
N ARG A 452 -5.83 28.70 4.66
CA ARG A 452 -6.73 29.73 5.22
C ARG A 452 -8.20 29.33 5.15
N ALA A 453 -8.57 28.52 4.19
CA ALA A 453 -9.91 27.96 4.07
C ALA A 453 -10.16 26.79 5.03
N ASP A 454 -9.19 26.40 5.86
CA ASP A 454 -9.25 25.25 6.77
C ASP A 454 -9.53 23.92 6.03
N ILE A 455 -8.89 23.75 4.86
CA ILE A 455 -8.85 22.49 4.11
C ILE A 455 -7.45 21.87 4.31
N TRP A 456 -7.38 20.56 4.51
CA TRP A 456 -6.11 19.85 4.59
C TRP A 456 -5.47 19.77 3.22
N ASN A 457 -4.28 20.31 3.05
CA ASN A 457 -3.47 20.16 1.85
C ASN A 457 -2.38 19.12 2.08
N HIS A 458 -2.31 18.14 1.16
CA HIS A 458 -1.27 17.13 1.14
C HIS A 458 -0.49 17.26 -0.18
N LEU A 459 0.82 17.46 -0.11
CA LEU A 459 1.65 17.66 -1.29
C LEU A 459 2.38 16.38 -1.67
N TYR A 460 2.37 16.07 -2.97
CA TYR A 460 3.23 15.07 -3.57
C TYR A 460 4.41 15.74 -4.25
N VAL A 461 5.62 15.32 -3.91
CA VAL A 461 6.86 15.69 -4.58
C VAL A 461 7.71 14.45 -4.82
N PHE A 462 8.56 14.50 -5.83
CA PHE A 462 9.56 13.48 -6.06
C PHE A 462 10.89 14.11 -6.49
N LEU A 463 12.01 13.42 -6.22
CA LEU A 463 13.35 13.84 -6.54
C LEU A 463 13.91 12.99 -7.68
N GLY A 464 14.92 13.51 -8.38
CA GLY A 464 15.66 12.77 -9.43
C GLY A 464 14.95 12.72 -10.77
N PHE A 465 14.13 13.73 -11.12
CA PHE A 465 13.71 13.89 -12.51
C PHE A 465 14.96 14.02 -13.40
N PRO A 466 15.00 13.41 -14.61
CA PRO A 466 16.20 13.46 -15.44
C PRO A 466 16.78 14.86 -15.56
N THR A 467 18.09 15.00 -15.35
CA THR A 467 18.86 16.25 -15.26
C THR A 467 18.70 17.09 -14.00
N GLU A 468 17.87 16.70 -13.04
CA GLU A 468 17.78 17.40 -11.75
C GLU A 468 19.07 17.20 -10.95
N SER A 469 19.74 18.27 -10.61
CA SER A 469 20.93 18.26 -9.77
C SER A 469 20.58 18.10 -8.28
N GLU A 470 21.55 17.71 -7.44
CA GLU A 470 21.36 17.65 -5.98
C GLU A 470 20.95 19.00 -5.39
N ALA A 471 21.49 20.11 -5.92
CA ALA A 471 21.13 21.45 -5.47
C ALA A 471 19.65 21.78 -5.78
N GLU A 472 19.14 21.41 -6.97
CA GLU A 472 17.74 21.63 -7.34
C GLU A 472 16.78 20.71 -6.58
N ALA A 473 17.18 19.48 -6.31
CA ALA A 473 16.45 18.61 -5.39
C ALA A 473 16.41 19.20 -3.97
N GLY A 474 17.52 19.84 -3.55
CA GLY A 474 17.60 20.64 -2.32
C GLY A 474 16.58 21.77 -2.27
N GLU A 475 16.34 22.48 -3.37
CA GLU A 475 15.29 23.53 -3.44
C GLU A 475 13.88 22.97 -3.16
N THR A 476 13.61 21.70 -3.52
CA THR A 476 12.34 21.04 -3.20
C THR A 476 12.21 20.77 -1.71
N ILE A 477 13.30 20.36 -1.06
CA ILE A 477 13.36 20.11 0.38
C ILE A 477 13.20 21.43 1.15
N ASP A 478 13.92 22.47 0.72
CA ASP A 478 13.82 23.81 1.29
C ASP A 478 12.42 24.40 1.12
N PHE A 479 11.77 24.17 -0.03
CA PHE A 479 10.38 24.61 -0.25
C PHE A 479 9.43 24.00 0.81
N LEU A 480 9.56 22.71 1.08
CA LEU A 480 8.74 22.04 2.11
C LEU A 480 9.06 22.55 3.53
N ALA A 481 10.34 22.77 3.83
CA ALA A 481 10.79 23.28 5.12
C ALA A 481 10.30 24.71 5.38
N ASP A 482 10.45 25.61 4.39
CA ASP A 482 10.09 27.03 4.48
C ASP A 482 8.57 27.26 4.57
N ASN A 483 7.79 26.36 3.99
CA ASN A 483 6.32 26.45 3.92
C ASN A 483 5.59 25.50 4.86
N ARG A 484 6.30 24.90 5.85
CA ARG A 484 5.74 23.94 6.82
C ARG A 484 4.54 24.46 7.60
N ASP A 485 4.40 25.78 7.74
CA ASP A 485 3.31 26.41 8.49
C ASP A 485 2.01 26.47 7.67
N ILE A 486 2.08 26.37 6.35
CA ILE A 486 0.94 26.39 5.43
C ILE A 486 0.72 25.07 4.68
N ILE A 487 1.67 24.14 4.74
CA ILE A 487 1.56 22.79 4.21
C ILE A 487 1.23 21.86 5.37
N ARG A 488 0.12 21.12 5.29
CA ARG A 488 -0.34 20.23 6.38
C ARG A 488 0.37 18.88 6.36
N SER A 489 0.62 18.36 5.16
CA SER A 489 1.33 17.09 4.97
C SER A 489 1.94 16.97 3.58
N PHE A 490 2.89 16.04 3.42
CA PHE A 490 3.56 15.79 2.15
C PHE A 490 4.12 14.36 2.08
N ASN A 491 4.35 13.88 0.86
CA ASN A 491 5.20 12.73 0.56
C ASN A 491 6.37 13.17 -0.30
N ILE A 492 7.54 12.57 -0.08
CA ILE A 492 8.73 12.73 -0.92
C ILE A 492 9.05 11.36 -1.50
N ASP A 493 8.95 11.23 -2.80
CA ASP A 493 9.26 10.02 -3.55
C ASP A 493 10.48 10.25 -4.44
N TYR A 494 10.81 9.31 -5.31
CA TYR A 494 11.83 9.49 -6.33
C TYR A 494 11.27 9.13 -7.71
N PHE A 495 11.82 9.75 -8.76
CA PHE A 495 11.35 9.58 -10.12
C PHE A 495 11.48 8.13 -10.60
N SER A 496 10.40 7.61 -11.15
CA SER A 496 10.32 6.32 -11.83
C SER A 496 9.92 6.53 -13.29
N LEU A 497 10.67 5.97 -14.22
CA LEU A 497 10.40 6.09 -15.65
C LEU A 497 9.23 5.18 -16.04
N GLY A 498 8.02 5.73 -16.03
CA GLY A 498 6.80 5.01 -16.39
C GLY A 498 6.72 4.69 -17.88
N LYS A 499 6.29 3.46 -18.22
CA LYS A 499 5.91 3.08 -19.58
C LYS A 499 4.77 3.97 -20.06
N GLY A 500 4.82 4.46 -21.29
CA GLY A 500 3.82 5.38 -21.84
C GLY A 500 4.04 6.87 -21.52
N SER A 501 4.96 7.25 -20.59
CA SER A 501 5.28 8.66 -20.33
C SER A 501 5.98 9.34 -21.52
N ALA A 502 5.89 10.68 -21.61
CA ALA A 502 6.61 11.44 -22.64
C ALA A 502 8.13 11.26 -22.49
N VAL A 503 8.64 11.14 -21.28
CA VAL A 503 10.05 10.84 -21.01
C VAL A 503 10.46 9.49 -21.61
N ALA A 504 9.61 8.47 -21.52
CA ALA A 504 9.92 7.16 -22.10
C ALA A 504 9.83 7.15 -23.64
N ARG A 505 8.96 7.99 -24.23
CA ARG A 505 8.83 8.12 -25.69
C ARG A 505 9.88 8.99 -26.34
N LEU A 506 10.37 10.01 -25.65
CA LEU A 506 11.33 11.01 -26.14
C LEU A 506 12.49 11.17 -25.15
N PRO A 507 13.24 10.08 -24.86
CA PRO A 507 14.20 10.05 -23.76
C PRO A 507 15.29 11.12 -23.88
N GLU A 508 15.81 11.34 -25.07
CA GLU A 508 16.86 12.34 -25.32
C GLU A 508 16.40 13.77 -25.01
N LYS A 509 15.12 14.11 -25.32
CA LYS A 509 14.54 15.43 -25.02
C LYS A 509 14.60 15.75 -23.53
N TYR A 510 14.43 14.74 -22.69
CA TYR A 510 14.37 14.89 -21.23
C TYR A 510 15.69 14.54 -20.54
N GLY A 511 16.78 14.32 -21.28
CA GLY A 511 18.09 14.04 -20.70
C GLY A 511 18.26 12.60 -20.20
N VAL A 512 17.51 11.66 -20.72
CA VAL A 512 17.74 10.22 -20.54
C VAL A 512 18.70 9.75 -21.61
N SER A 513 19.91 9.34 -21.21
CA SER A 513 20.97 8.90 -22.12
C SER A 513 20.80 7.48 -22.64
N GLY A 514 19.94 6.70 -22.00
CA GLY A 514 19.59 5.34 -22.43
C GLY A 514 18.61 4.68 -21.49
N ILE A 515 17.66 3.95 -22.06
CA ILE A 515 16.80 3.03 -21.32
C ILE A 515 17.56 1.71 -21.24
N ILE A 516 17.75 1.21 -20.02
CA ILE A 516 18.47 -0.05 -19.81
C ILE A 516 17.48 -1.18 -20.16
N GLU A 517 17.66 -1.75 -21.36
CA GLU A 517 16.96 -2.97 -21.69
C GLU A 517 17.63 -4.13 -20.94
N SER A 518 16.87 -4.79 -20.09
CA SER A 518 17.32 -6.03 -19.45
C SER A 518 17.56 -7.10 -20.53
N LYS A 519 18.65 -7.89 -20.38
CA LYS A 519 18.90 -9.06 -21.25
C LYS A 519 17.76 -10.10 -21.19
N THR A 520 16.98 -10.08 -20.14
CA THR A 520 15.69 -10.78 -20.01
C THR A 520 14.61 -9.71 -20.17
N ALA A 521 13.83 -9.77 -21.23
CA ALA A 521 12.78 -8.80 -21.53
C ALA A 521 11.86 -8.61 -20.33
N GLU A 522 11.98 -7.48 -19.64
CA GLU A 522 11.08 -7.08 -18.53
C GLU A 522 9.81 -6.46 -19.11
N GLU A 523 9.16 -7.21 -20.02
CA GLU A 523 8.11 -6.70 -20.89
C GLU A 523 6.82 -6.33 -20.16
N PHE A 524 6.55 -6.99 -19.02
CA PHE A 524 5.36 -6.73 -18.19
C PHE A 524 5.58 -5.68 -17.12
N LYS A 525 6.81 -5.18 -16.94
CA LYS A 525 7.06 -4.08 -16.02
C LYS A 525 6.55 -2.76 -16.58
N LEU A 526 5.91 -1.97 -15.72
CA LEU A 526 5.41 -0.64 -16.05
C LEU A 526 6.45 0.46 -15.89
N SER A 527 7.50 0.23 -15.11
CA SER A 527 8.65 1.11 -14.96
C SER A 527 9.88 0.55 -15.65
N ARG A 528 10.71 1.45 -16.21
CA ARG A 528 11.95 1.08 -16.90
C ARG A 528 13.16 1.61 -16.16
N SER A 529 14.22 0.82 -16.11
CA SER A 529 15.52 1.29 -15.63
C SER A 529 16.15 2.19 -16.69
N TYR A 530 16.80 3.28 -16.30
CA TYR A 530 17.34 4.27 -17.22
C TYR A 530 18.65 4.86 -16.69
N LYS A 531 19.37 5.58 -17.56
CA LYS A 531 20.52 6.43 -17.22
C LYS A 531 20.23 7.86 -17.65
N THR A 532 20.65 8.82 -16.86
CA THR A 532 20.56 10.25 -17.19
C THR A 532 21.87 10.76 -17.77
N VAL A 533 21.81 11.84 -18.55
CA VAL A 533 23.01 12.54 -19.05
C VAL A 533 23.72 13.31 -17.93
N SER A 534 22.94 13.75 -16.92
CA SER A 534 23.43 14.49 -15.74
C SER A 534 22.38 14.43 -14.63
N GLY A 535 22.71 14.96 -13.46
CA GLY A 535 21.81 15.02 -12.31
C GLY A 535 21.85 13.74 -11.46
N LEU A 536 20.93 13.62 -10.53
CA LEU A 536 20.82 12.51 -9.60
C LEU A 536 20.50 11.19 -10.32
N SER A 537 21.19 10.12 -9.94
CA SER A 537 20.75 8.76 -10.26
C SER A 537 19.49 8.37 -9.47
N SER A 538 18.75 7.37 -9.94
CA SER A 538 17.57 6.86 -9.19
C SER A 538 17.92 6.40 -7.77
N GLN A 539 19.13 5.86 -7.55
CA GLN A 539 19.57 5.43 -6.23
C GLN A 539 19.83 6.63 -5.31
N GLU A 540 20.57 7.64 -5.78
CA GLU A 540 20.86 8.86 -5.01
C GLU A 540 19.57 9.61 -4.67
N ALA A 541 18.63 9.72 -5.63
CA ALA A 541 17.31 10.31 -5.41
C ALA A 541 16.50 9.55 -4.35
N CYS A 542 16.49 8.21 -4.40
CA CYS A 542 15.83 7.36 -3.39
C CYS A 542 16.43 7.56 -1.99
N GLU A 543 17.76 7.54 -1.87
CA GLU A 543 18.46 7.74 -0.59
C GLU A 543 18.19 9.15 -0.02
N MET A 544 18.19 10.16 -0.90
CA MET A 544 17.91 11.55 -0.53
C MET A 544 16.44 11.72 -0.11
N SER A 545 15.48 11.12 -0.81
CA SER A 545 14.06 11.21 -0.45
C SER A 545 13.77 10.65 0.94
N ILE A 546 14.29 9.46 1.25
CA ILE A 546 14.10 8.80 2.55
C ILE A 546 14.71 9.64 3.69
N ARG A 547 15.94 10.13 3.51
CA ARG A 547 16.64 10.96 4.50
C ARG A 547 15.87 12.25 4.75
N SER A 548 15.52 12.97 3.68
CA SER A 548 14.86 14.27 3.77
C SER A 548 13.45 14.17 4.35
N TRP A 549 12.69 13.13 3.98
CA TRP A 549 11.38 12.88 4.58
C TRP A 549 11.49 12.70 6.10
N THR A 550 12.44 11.90 6.57
CA THR A 550 12.66 11.66 8.00
C THR A 550 13.04 12.94 8.75
N GLU A 551 13.90 13.77 8.17
CA GLU A 551 14.35 15.03 8.79
C GLU A 551 13.22 16.07 8.87
N LEU A 552 12.49 16.25 7.77
CA LEU A 552 11.41 17.23 7.68
C LEU A 552 10.23 16.90 8.59
N ILE A 553 9.79 15.62 8.62
CA ILE A 553 8.65 15.21 9.41
C ILE A 553 8.87 15.44 10.92
N ASN A 554 10.10 15.24 11.40
CA ASN A 554 10.43 15.45 12.82
C ASN A 554 10.30 16.92 13.28
N LYS A 555 10.40 17.86 12.34
CA LYS A 555 10.31 19.31 12.59
C LYS A 555 8.94 19.88 12.17
N HIS A 556 8.04 19.06 11.62
CA HIS A 556 6.78 19.53 11.06
C HIS A 556 5.72 19.75 12.16
N PRO A 557 4.87 20.82 12.08
CA PRO A 557 3.79 21.05 13.05
C PRO A 557 2.79 19.88 13.15
N SER A 558 2.55 19.17 12.04
CA SER A 558 1.65 18.00 11.99
C SER A 558 2.36 16.65 12.21
N ARG A 559 3.58 16.65 12.77
CA ARG A 559 4.40 15.42 12.92
C ARG A 559 3.67 14.28 13.63
N ASP A 560 2.83 14.60 14.60
CA ASP A 560 2.11 13.64 15.42
C ASP A 560 0.99 12.94 14.64
N ILE A 561 0.44 13.62 13.63
CA ILE A 561 -0.48 13.03 12.64
C ILE A 561 0.31 12.14 11.66
N PHE A 562 1.37 12.67 11.03
CA PHE A 562 2.17 11.94 10.06
C PHE A 562 2.72 10.61 10.56
N LYS A 563 3.12 10.54 11.84
CA LYS A 563 3.72 9.34 12.42
C LYS A 563 2.71 8.23 12.71
N ARG A 564 1.42 8.54 12.74
CA ARG A 564 0.38 7.63 13.21
C ARG A 564 -0.72 7.37 12.19
N LEU A 565 -0.95 8.30 11.26
CA LEU A 565 -1.99 8.18 10.24
C LEU A 565 -1.40 7.96 8.86
N MET A 566 -2.08 7.17 8.07
CA MET A 566 -1.83 7.07 6.63
C MET A 566 -2.61 8.16 5.88
N VAL A 567 -2.18 8.46 4.66
CA VAL A 567 -2.87 9.43 3.78
C VAL A 567 -4.36 9.06 3.60
N GLY A 568 -4.67 7.77 3.51
CA GLY A 568 -6.06 7.27 3.41
C GLY A 568 -6.95 7.56 4.62
N ASP A 569 -6.36 7.81 5.81
CA ASP A 569 -7.14 8.13 7.01
C ASP A 569 -7.55 9.63 7.06
N LEU A 570 -6.87 10.49 6.28
CA LEU A 570 -6.99 11.95 6.42
C LEU A 570 -8.42 12.44 6.26
N LEU A 571 -9.17 11.93 5.28
CA LEU A 571 -10.56 12.35 5.08
C LEU A 571 -11.41 12.09 6.33
N LEU A 572 -11.29 10.91 6.92
CA LEU A 572 -12.02 10.51 8.11
C LEU A 572 -11.65 11.38 9.31
N TYR A 573 -10.36 11.53 9.57
CA TYR A 573 -9.87 12.33 10.69
C TYR A 573 -10.20 13.81 10.56
N VAL A 574 -9.94 14.41 9.38
CA VAL A 574 -10.24 15.85 9.15
C VAL A 574 -11.75 16.12 9.19
N SER A 575 -12.58 15.17 8.75
CA SER A 575 -14.04 15.31 8.80
C SER A 575 -14.63 15.19 10.20
N ARG A 576 -13.90 14.57 11.14
CA ARG A 576 -14.34 14.37 12.53
C ARG A 576 -14.34 15.68 13.34
N TYR A 577 -13.45 16.61 13.00
CA TYR A 577 -13.23 17.83 13.75
C TYR A 577 -13.78 19.05 12.99
N PRO A 578 -14.40 20.04 13.72
CA PRO A 578 -14.85 21.27 13.10
C PRO A 578 -13.73 22.06 12.43
N LEU A 579 -12.56 22.11 13.10
CA LEU A 579 -11.35 22.77 12.61
C LEU A 579 -10.15 21.81 12.62
N ILE A 580 -9.23 21.99 11.68
CA ILE A 580 -7.98 21.21 11.62
C ILE A 580 -7.14 21.44 12.88
N GLU A 581 -7.17 22.63 13.46
CA GLU A 581 -6.43 22.92 14.71
C GLU A 581 -6.92 22.05 15.87
N ASP A 582 -8.20 21.75 15.95
CA ASP A 582 -8.76 20.85 16.98
C ASP A 582 -8.24 19.42 16.80
N LEU A 583 -8.14 18.95 15.54
CA LEU A 583 -7.50 17.67 15.24
C LEU A 583 -6.03 17.65 15.66
N LEU A 584 -5.26 18.71 15.35
CA LEU A 584 -3.85 18.78 15.71
C LEU A 584 -3.64 18.78 17.23
N LYS A 585 -4.49 19.49 17.97
CA LYS A 585 -4.48 19.47 19.44
C LYS A 585 -4.81 18.09 20.02
N ALA A 586 -5.85 17.44 19.48
CA ALA A 586 -6.26 16.11 19.93
C ALA A 586 -5.19 15.03 19.63
N ALA A 587 -4.39 15.24 18.61
CA ALA A 587 -3.35 14.30 18.20
C ALA A 587 -1.99 14.53 18.87
N GLN A 588 -1.82 15.61 19.66
CA GLN A 588 -0.57 15.88 20.36
C GLN A 588 -0.22 14.73 21.32
N ILE A 589 1.02 14.21 21.18
CA ILE A 589 1.54 13.25 22.15
C ILE A 589 1.90 14.03 23.42
N PRO A 590 1.30 13.72 24.59
CA PRO A 590 1.76 14.33 25.83
C PRO A 590 3.25 14.01 25.99
N PRO A 591 4.05 14.98 26.48
CA PRO A 591 5.45 14.72 26.76
C PRO A 591 5.53 13.50 27.69
N LYS A 592 6.32 12.49 27.32
CA LYS A 592 6.59 11.36 28.20
C LYS A 592 7.07 11.93 29.53
N ALA A 593 6.32 11.69 30.58
CA ALA A 593 6.82 11.94 31.92
C ALA A 593 8.09 11.06 32.08
N GLU A 594 9.25 11.69 32.14
CA GLU A 594 10.49 11.02 32.49
C GLU A 594 10.37 10.63 33.96
N THR A 595 9.76 9.48 34.22
CA THR A 595 9.84 8.84 35.53
C THR A 595 11.19 8.13 35.63
N HIS A 596 12.26 8.86 35.71
CA HIS A 596 13.51 8.39 36.27
C HIS A 596 13.32 8.32 37.78
N GLN A 597 12.70 7.26 38.27
CA GLN A 597 12.89 6.84 39.64
C GLN A 597 14.11 5.95 39.69
N ASP A 598 15.24 6.54 40.05
CA ASP A 598 16.46 5.80 40.41
C ASP A 598 16.21 5.04 41.72
N TYR A 599 15.66 3.83 41.61
CA TYR A 599 15.71 2.89 42.73
C TYR A 599 16.97 2.01 42.57
N PRO A 600 17.85 1.99 43.57
CA PRO A 600 18.94 1.04 43.58
C PRO A 600 18.37 -0.40 43.57
N VAL A 601 19.00 -1.30 42.82
CA VAL A 601 18.66 -2.73 42.89
C VAL A 601 19.02 -3.20 44.31
N SER A 602 18.00 -3.36 45.17
CA SER A 602 18.20 -3.91 46.51
C SER A 602 18.53 -5.40 46.40
N ALA A 603 19.29 -5.95 47.34
CA ALA A 603 19.59 -7.38 47.40
C ALA A 603 18.31 -8.27 47.56
N SER A 604 17.23 -7.66 48.06
CA SER A 604 15.92 -8.29 48.24
C SER A 604 14.95 -8.09 47.04
N GLY A 605 15.38 -7.42 45.96
CA GLY A 605 14.56 -7.28 44.72
C GLY A 605 14.46 -8.63 44.01
N VAL A 606 13.23 -8.99 43.61
CA VAL A 606 12.95 -10.26 42.88
C VAL A 606 12.84 -9.94 41.39
N PRO A 607 13.88 -10.21 40.57
CA PRO A 607 13.84 -9.91 39.14
C PRO A 607 12.89 -10.86 38.38
N ARG A 608 12.08 -10.26 37.51
CA ARG A 608 11.17 -11.01 36.65
C ARG A 608 11.39 -10.63 35.18
N LEU A 609 11.62 -11.65 34.37
CA LEU A 609 11.68 -11.48 32.92
C LEU A 609 10.29 -11.14 32.36
N ASP A 610 10.20 -10.19 31.44
CA ASP A 610 8.92 -9.90 30.78
C ASP A 610 8.51 -11.12 29.93
N LYS A 611 7.26 -11.56 30.15
CA LYS A 611 6.66 -12.75 29.50
C LYS A 611 6.55 -12.65 27.97
N HIS A 612 6.68 -11.43 27.43
CA HIS A 612 6.58 -11.16 25.99
C HIS A 612 7.93 -11.27 25.27
N LEU A 613 9.02 -11.50 26.00
CA LEU A 613 10.35 -11.65 25.43
C LEU A 613 10.58 -13.08 24.93
N ALA A 614 11.26 -13.18 23.80
CA ALA A 614 11.79 -14.45 23.30
C ALA A 614 13.27 -14.56 23.69
N VAL A 615 13.64 -15.67 24.34
CA VAL A 615 15.02 -15.98 24.72
C VAL A 615 15.44 -17.25 23.99
N ALA A 616 16.49 -17.18 23.19
CA ALA A 616 16.95 -18.31 22.38
C ALA A 616 18.48 -18.38 22.30
N VAL A 617 19.00 -19.56 21.98
CA VAL A 617 20.39 -19.74 21.54
C VAL A 617 20.36 -20.12 20.07
N LEU A 618 20.87 -19.24 19.23
CA LEU A 618 20.92 -19.39 17.80
C LEU A 618 22.28 -19.90 17.34
N ASN A 619 22.34 -20.61 16.22
CA ASN A 619 23.61 -21.02 15.63
C ASN A 619 24.28 -19.92 14.80
N PHE A 620 23.61 -18.80 14.56
CA PHE A 620 24.16 -17.65 13.85
C PHE A 620 23.95 -16.35 14.63
N ASP A 621 24.90 -15.42 14.51
CA ASP A 621 24.81 -14.08 15.11
C ASP A 621 23.82 -13.21 14.34
N LEU A 622 22.60 -13.09 14.87
CA LEU A 622 21.51 -12.36 14.23
C LEU A 622 21.76 -10.84 14.16
N LEU A 623 22.50 -10.25 15.11
CA LEU A 623 22.90 -8.83 15.04
C LEU A 623 23.85 -8.57 13.88
N ARG A 624 24.83 -9.46 13.71
CA ARG A 624 25.77 -9.39 12.57
C ARG A 624 25.05 -9.60 11.25
N ILE A 625 24.10 -10.54 11.19
CA ILE A 625 23.22 -10.73 10.02
C ILE A 625 22.45 -9.45 9.70
N LYS A 626 21.81 -8.81 10.68
CA LYS A 626 21.11 -7.53 10.48
C LYS A 626 22.06 -6.43 9.96
N GLN A 627 23.28 -6.36 10.47
CA GLN A 627 24.27 -5.41 9.96
C GLN A 627 24.69 -5.71 8.52
N ASN A 628 24.90 -7.00 8.18
CA ASN A 628 25.20 -7.41 6.80
C ASN A 628 24.09 -6.99 5.83
N ILE A 629 22.84 -7.27 6.20
CA ILE A 629 21.65 -6.90 5.41
C ILE A 629 21.59 -5.37 5.23
N SER A 630 21.71 -4.60 6.32
CA SER A 630 21.63 -3.13 6.28
C SER A 630 22.73 -2.49 5.42
N ARG A 631 23.92 -3.10 5.40
CA ARG A 631 25.10 -2.65 4.62
C ARG A 631 25.12 -3.26 3.21
N LYS A 632 24.11 -4.06 2.82
CA LYS A 632 24.07 -4.79 1.54
C LYS A 632 25.31 -5.64 1.28
N LEU A 633 25.90 -6.22 2.33
CA LEU A 633 27.08 -7.06 2.20
C LEU A 633 26.71 -8.43 1.60
N THR A 634 27.54 -8.90 0.67
CA THR A 634 27.33 -10.17 -0.05
C THR A 634 28.13 -11.34 0.55
N LEU A 635 28.60 -11.21 1.78
CA LEU A 635 29.40 -12.22 2.46
C LEU A 635 28.50 -13.30 3.10
N PRO A 636 28.85 -14.59 3.00
CA PRO A 636 28.14 -15.64 3.71
C PRO A 636 28.37 -15.53 5.24
N ALA A 637 27.35 -15.91 6.01
CA ALA A 637 27.48 -16.04 7.47
C ALA A 637 27.88 -17.47 7.85
N THR A 638 28.83 -17.59 8.79
CA THR A 638 29.25 -18.86 9.39
C THR A 638 28.63 -19.04 10.77
N PRO A 639 28.40 -20.29 11.23
CA PRO A 639 27.79 -20.56 12.53
C PRO A 639 28.64 -20.00 13.69
N VAL A 640 27.97 -19.28 14.57
CA VAL A 640 28.48 -18.79 15.85
C VAL A 640 27.36 -18.86 16.86
N LYS A 641 27.44 -19.79 17.83
CA LYS A 641 26.40 -19.92 18.87
C LYS A 641 26.23 -18.61 19.63
N THR A 642 25.06 -17.99 19.44
CA THR A 642 24.76 -16.66 19.96
C THR A 642 23.47 -16.71 20.76
N PRO A 643 23.53 -16.56 22.09
CA PRO A 643 22.33 -16.37 22.91
C PRO A 643 21.76 -14.97 22.66
N VAL A 644 20.44 -14.89 22.51
CA VAL A 644 19.73 -13.65 22.20
C VAL A 644 18.49 -13.47 23.08
N VAL A 645 18.20 -12.21 23.35
CA VAL A 645 16.89 -11.76 23.88
C VAL A 645 16.27 -10.89 22.83
N TYR A 646 15.04 -11.22 22.45
CA TYR A 646 14.27 -10.46 21.47
C TYR A 646 12.97 -9.95 22.07
N GLU A 647 12.72 -8.65 21.94
CA GLU A 647 11.48 -7.99 22.33
C GLU A 647 10.63 -7.73 21.08
N PRO A 648 9.60 -8.56 20.82
CA PRO A 648 8.82 -8.45 19.58
C PRO A 648 8.05 -7.13 19.42
N VAL A 649 7.62 -6.52 20.52
CA VAL A 649 6.84 -5.27 20.49
C VAL A 649 7.68 -4.09 20.01
N LYS A 650 8.93 -3.98 20.49
CA LYS A 650 9.85 -2.91 20.08
C LYS A 650 10.81 -3.33 18.98
N SER A 651 10.65 -4.55 18.44
CA SER A 651 11.57 -5.16 17.45
C SER A 651 13.05 -5.08 17.87
N ARG A 652 13.31 -5.14 19.18
CA ARG A 652 14.63 -4.97 19.78
C ARG A 652 15.31 -6.32 20.02
N LEU A 653 16.50 -6.47 19.50
CA LEU A 653 17.35 -7.65 19.67
C LEU A 653 18.59 -7.29 20.51
N VAL A 654 18.91 -8.13 21.49
CA VAL A 654 20.08 -7.99 22.35
C VAL A 654 20.83 -9.32 22.38
N ASN A 655 22.11 -9.31 21.98
CA ASN A 655 22.98 -10.44 22.20
C ASN A 655 23.41 -10.47 23.68
N VAL A 656 23.37 -11.64 24.25
CA VAL A 656 23.82 -11.88 25.62
C VAL A 656 24.87 -13.03 25.63
N THR A 657 25.67 -13.12 26.67
CA THR A 657 26.58 -14.25 26.86
C THR A 657 25.83 -15.46 27.42
N LEU A 658 26.44 -16.63 27.37
CA LEU A 658 25.85 -17.84 27.97
C LEU A 658 25.64 -17.67 29.50
N THR A 659 26.54 -16.98 30.17
CA THR A 659 26.43 -16.67 31.61
C THR A 659 25.25 -15.69 31.85
N GLU A 660 25.15 -14.63 31.06
CA GLU A 660 24.02 -13.69 31.14
C GLU A 660 22.67 -14.38 30.84
N LEU A 661 22.67 -15.35 29.91
CA LEU A 661 21.48 -16.18 29.65
C LEU A 661 21.11 -17.03 30.87
N ALA A 662 22.10 -17.58 31.58
CA ALA A 662 21.86 -18.34 32.82
C ALA A 662 21.22 -17.44 33.88
N ILE A 663 21.69 -16.20 34.06
CA ILE A 663 21.06 -15.21 34.95
C ILE A 663 19.59 -14.97 34.56
N LEU A 664 19.32 -14.71 33.28
CA LEU A 664 17.96 -14.42 32.80
C LEU A 664 16.97 -15.58 33.04
N ARG A 665 17.45 -16.84 32.91
CA ARG A 665 16.62 -18.03 33.17
C ARG A 665 16.19 -18.16 34.63
N LEU A 666 16.94 -17.54 35.55
CA LEU A 666 16.62 -17.52 36.96
C LEU A 666 15.77 -16.30 37.37
N CYS A 667 15.56 -15.34 36.46
CA CYS A 667 14.68 -14.19 36.70
C CYS A 667 13.20 -14.58 36.52
N ASP A 668 12.69 -15.45 37.36
CA ASP A 668 11.34 -16.02 37.31
C ASP A 668 10.30 -15.24 38.13
N GLY A 669 10.72 -14.22 38.85
CA GLY A 669 9.87 -13.45 39.76
C GLY A 669 9.62 -14.18 41.09
N GLN A 670 10.44 -15.18 41.44
CA GLN A 670 10.38 -15.91 42.72
C GLN A 670 11.70 -15.86 43.50
N ARG A 671 12.83 -15.77 42.77
CA ARG A 671 14.18 -15.72 43.34
C ARG A 671 14.65 -14.30 43.50
N ASP A 672 15.20 -13.97 44.65
CA ASP A 672 15.93 -12.72 44.86
C ASP A 672 17.36 -12.79 44.28
N LEU A 673 18.05 -11.66 44.28
CA LEU A 673 19.43 -11.58 43.75
C LEU A 673 20.38 -12.51 44.50
N GLY A 674 20.25 -12.65 45.83
CA GLY A 674 21.09 -13.54 46.64
C GLY A 674 20.90 -15.02 46.26
N GLN A 675 19.67 -15.46 46.10
CA GLN A 675 19.34 -16.82 45.65
C GLN A 675 19.86 -17.13 44.24
N ILE A 676 19.73 -16.16 43.32
CA ILE A 676 20.28 -16.29 41.96
C ILE A 676 21.81 -16.40 42.05
N THR A 677 22.45 -15.54 42.81
CA THR A 677 23.93 -15.53 42.99
C THR A 677 24.42 -16.84 43.57
N ALA A 678 23.81 -17.32 44.66
CA ALA A 678 24.24 -18.57 45.32
C ALA A 678 24.06 -19.77 44.36
N GLN A 679 22.98 -19.85 43.62
CA GLN A 679 22.76 -20.93 42.65
C GLN A 679 23.81 -20.92 41.52
N LEU A 680 24.10 -19.75 40.94
CA LEU A 680 25.11 -19.62 39.87
C LEU A 680 26.55 -19.84 40.39
N ALA A 681 26.85 -19.38 41.61
CA ALA A 681 28.14 -19.63 42.23
C ALA A 681 28.40 -21.15 42.42
N ALA A 682 27.40 -21.89 42.84
CA ALA A 682 27.47 -23.36 42.93
C ALA A 682 27.59 -24.02 41.53
N GLU A 683 26.83 -23.57 40.54
CA GLU A 683 26.85 -24.14 39.19
C GLU A 683 28.19 -23.89 38.46
N TYR A 684 28.76 -22.71 38.59
CA TYR A 684 30.04 -22.34 37.95
C TYR A 684 31.26 -22.55 38.81
N ASN A 685 31.14 -23.04 40.02
CA ASN A 685 32.21 -23.22 40.99
C ASN A 685 33.07 -21.95 41.16
N ALA A 686 32.39 -20.81 41.37
CA ALA A 686 33.02 -19.48 41.43
C ALA A 686 32.66 -18.78 42.76
N PRO A 687 33.47 -17.83 43.27
CA PRO A 687 33.19 -17.04 44.46
C PRO A 687 31.88 -16.25 44.32
N GLU A 688 31.04 -16.28 45.36
CA GLU A 688 29.72 -15.60 45.34
C GLU A 688 29.81 -14.10 45.12
N ASP A 689 30.81 -13.44 45.67
CA ASP A 689 31.04 -11.98 45.52
C ASP A 689 31.32 -11.57 44.07
N VAL A 690 32.02 -12.42 43.30
CA VAL A 690 32.28 -12.20 41.87
C VAL A 690 31.02 -12.38 41.10
N ILE A 691 30.26 -13.44 41.34
CA ILE A 691 28.97 -13.71 40.66
C ILE A 691 27.94 -12.63 41.00
N GLU A 692 27.87 -12.19 42.27
CA GLU A 692 26.95 -11.11 42.66
C GLU A 692 27.19 -9.81 41.91
N LYS A 693 28.47 -9.42 41.80
CA LYS A 693 28.86 -8.21 41.09
C LYS A 693 28.46 -8.25 39.59
N ASP A 694 28.65 -9.41 38.96
CA ASP A 694 28.31 -9.60 37.55
C ASP A 694 26.78 -9.66 37.36
N CYS A 695 26.05 -10.40 38.21
CA CYS A 695 24.60 -10.43 38.22
C CYS A 695 24.00 -9.02 38.40
N ARG A 696 24.48 -8.26 39.38
CA ARG A 696 23.99 -6.91 39.66
C ARG A 696 24.20 -5.98 38.48
N ARG A 697 25.38 -5.97 37.87
CA ARG A 697 25.71 -5.16 36.69
C ARG A 697 24.82 -5.51 35.50
N PHE A 698 24.63 -6.80 35.24
CA PHE A 698 23.82 -7.29 34.13
C PHE A 698 22.34 -6.97 34.35
N LEU A 699 21.79 -7.25 35.52
CA LEU A 699 20.38 -6.98 35.84
C LEU A 699 20.06 -5.48 35.80
N LEU A 700 20.97 -4.59 36.21
CA LEU A 700 20.84 -3.15 36.04
C LEU A 700 20.68 -2.77 34.59
N ARG A 701 21.60 -3.27 33.71
CA ARG A 701 21.53 -3.05 32.26
C ARG A 701 20.21 -3.54 31.66
N MET A 702 19.73 -4.72 32.06
CA MET A 702 18.47 -5.28 31.57
C MET A 702 17.24 -4.51 32.06
N ARG A 703 17.31 -3.97 33.28
CA ARG A 703 16.25 -3.09 33.82
C ARG A 703 16.19 -1.76 33.07
N GLU A 704 17.33 -1.08 32.83
CA GLU A 704 17.39 0.13 32.02
C GLU A 704 16.81 -0.10 30.61
N MET A 705 17.05 -1.28 30.08
CA MET A 705 16.47 -1.71 28.81
C MET A 705 15.00 -2.16 28.90
N GLN A 706 14.37 -2.14 30.09
CA GLN A 706 13.00 -2.63 30.33
C GLN A 706 12.80 -4.09 29.91
N ILE A 707 13.83 -4.93 30.01
CA ILE A 707 13.79 -6.37 29.71
C ILE A 707 13.37 -7.14 30.97
N ILE A 708 13.73 -6.65 32.12
CA ILE A 708 13.32 -7.19 33.42
C ILE A 708 12.66 -6.13 34.29
N SER A 709 11.78 -6.56 35.20
CA SER A 709 11.20 -5.76 36.31
C SER A 709 11.61 -6.34 37.64
N PHE A 710 11.49 -5.56 38.71
CA PHE A 710 11.76 -6.00 40.09
C PHE A 710 10.51 -5.83 40.93
#